data_fc9fc85ec6810bb9eb6376b3c26bca16
#
_entry.id   fc9fc85ec6810bb9eb6376b3c26bca16
#
_cell.length_a   1.000
_cell.length_b   1.000
_cell.length_c   1.000
_cell.angle_alpha   90.00
_cell.angle_beta   90.00
_cell.angle_gamma   90.00
#
_symmetry.space_group_name_H-M   'P 1'
#
loop_
_entity.id
_entity.type
_entity.pdbx_description
1 polymer ?
#
loop_
_entity_poly.entity_id
_entity_poly.type
_entity_poly.pdbx_seq_one_letter_code
_entity_poly.pdbx_strand_id
1 'polypeptide(L)'
;RSTPIKSSAASDVYKRQIIDNDRSTPGSEYKELDGEKAWSDGEKAGFGHIQATYTNGENPFTQGTYRQTVTQRKGKESLIEWIPEIPESGNYAVYASYQSFPNSTEQALYTIHHAGGETTIAVNQTMGGGTWIYLGNFKFTAYGKAHERIVLTNQSNKSGKIITADAIKIGGGMGNIARSPLESPYPIEAETSGYPRFTEAARYWLQWAGIPDSIYSKSAFRNDYQDDIYARPQWVNYLKEQTHIPIDMAFAFHSDAGTTPDDSIIGTLGIYMSKSNNGIYTNRKSREIARNLTDMIQTQILSDVRKVYNPQWSRRGMWNQSYIEARIPDVPTMLLELLSHQNFADMRYGLDPRFRFLICRAIYKGMLRYICFQNKQEPIVQPLPPDRLYTELVETDKVKIGWKAVQDTLEESASPTAYILYSRKDSGGFDNGTLVKGEEIILPIEAGIIHSYKVAAVNKGGISFPSEIVSVYRSPKGEKDKTVLIVNGFDRISGPASFESATDSLAGFLYAVDRGVPYLNDIAFIGDQFEFRRSATWNSNDNNGHGDSYNNYAGQVIAGNTFDYPFIHGQAMAGTGYSFVSCSHKSLAEGVVKPDTYPIIDLILGKQRQPVITPVLQDTLRSYLAQGGNLLVSGTNLFSDSWGNAQDRTFVEEVLKGKLASRNASKEGIVNSCASPYGYINGRYTFRTRPNPICYSIESVDGVLPADKLAHTILRYPENNIGAGIVYEGKYRTCLLGFPFEALQTPSERNRLMESILRFFSIQQQNKIQYIQ
;
A
#
# COMPACT_ATOMS: atom_id res chain seq x y z
N ARG A 1 22.71 -3.11 -17.10
CA ARG A 1 21.87 -1.90 -16.86
C ARG A 1 20.42 -2.35 -17.05
N SER A 2 19.73 -2.64 -15.94
CA SER A 2 18.29 -2.86 -15.95
C SER A 2 17.59 -1.55 -16.26
N THR A 3 16.79 -1.54 -17.33
CA THR A 3 15.90 -0.42 -17.65
C THR A 3 14.96 -0.19 -16.44
N PRO A 4 14.77 1.05 -15.96
CA PRO A 4 13.86 1.32 -14.85
C PRO A 4 12.46 0.80 -15.19
N ILE A 5 11.89 0.02 -14.29
CA ILE A 5 10.53 -0.51 -14.45
C ILE A 5 9.56 0.67 -14.36
N LYS A 6 8.88 0.97 -15.46
CA LYS A 6 7.89 2.04 -15.53
C LYS A 6 6.57 1.57 -14.91
N SER A 7 6.21 2.11 -13.74
CA SER A 7 4.87 1.93 -13.20
C SER A 7 4.46 3.09 -12.30
N SER A 8 3.17 3.30 -12.17
CA SER A 8 2.60 4.38 -11.38
C SER A 8 2.94 4.27 -9.86
N ALA A 9 3.05 3.05 -9.33
CA ALA A 9 3.44 2.86 -7.93
C ALA A 9 4.95 3.07 -7.68
N ALA A 10 5.79 2.89 -8.72
CA ALA A 10 7.22 3.16 -8.64
C ALA A 10 7.56 4.63 -8.92
N SER A 11 6.64 5.41 -9.49
CA SER A 11 6.89 6.81 -9.86
C SER A 11 7.27 7.66 -8.65
N ASP A 12 6.63 7.45 -7.50
CA ASP A 12 6.96 8.17 -6.27
C ASP A 12 8.36 7.83 -5.74
N VAL A 13 8.79 6.58 -5.88
CA VAL A 13 10.06 6.09 -5.32
C VAL A 13 11.27 6.57 -6.15
N TYR A 14 11.19 6.44 -7.47
CA TYR A 14 12.33 6.69 -8.35
C TYR A 14 12.34 8.08 -9.00
N LYS A 15 11.17 8.72 -9.09
CA LYS A 15 11.03 10.02 -9.75
C LYS A 15 10.88 11.12 -8.71
N ARG A 16 11.54 12.21 -8.97
CA ARG A 16 11.50 13.40 -8.14
C ARG A 16 11.48 14.63 -9.01
N GLN A 17 10.62 15.56 -8.67
CA GLN A 17 10.71 16.94 -9.15
C GLN A 17 10.85 17.88 -7.96
N ILE A 18 11.68 18.90 -8.15
CA ILE A 18 11.80 20.02 -7.22
C ILE A 18 11.50 21.28 -8.03
N ILE A 19 10.60 22.08 -7.52
CA ILE A 19 10.21 23.34 -8.07
C ILE A 19 10.52 24.39 -7.01
N ASP A 20 11.44 25.26 -7.32
CA ASP A 20 12.05 26.19 -6.40
C ASP A 20 11.99 27.62 -6.97
N ASN A 21 12.00 28.64 -6.11
CA ASN A 21 11.99 30.03 -6.54
C ASN A 21 13.28 30.43 -7.27
N ASP A 22 14.42 29.82 -6.93
CA ASP A 22 15.71 30.09 -7.57
C ASP A 22 15.91 29.25 -8.83
N ARG A 23 15.51 27.97 -8.78
CA ARG A 23 15.65 27.01 -9.88
C ARG A 23 14.58 25.94 -9.81
N SER A 24 14.13 25.50 -10.96
CA SER A 24 13.13 24.41 -11.09
C SER A 24 13.66 23.28 -11.99
N THR A 25 13.21 22.07 -11.73
CA THR A 25 13.45 20.94 -12.64
C THR A 25 12.92 21.29 -14.04
N PRO A 26 13.66 20.98 -15.12
CA PRO A 26 13.22 21.30 -16.49
C PRO A 26 11.78 20.85 -16.75
N GLY A 27 11.00 21.73 -17.36
CA GLY A 27 9.59 21.50 -17.68
C GLY A 27 8.61 21.85 -16.57
N SER A 28 9.05 22.05 -15.32
CA SER A 28 8.23 22.61 -14.23
C SER A 28 8.34 24.14 -14.16
N GLU A 29 7.34 24.78 -13.53
CA GLU A 29 7.29 26.26 -13.46
C GLU A 29 7.02 26.74 -12.04
N TYR A 30 7.66 27.84 -11.67
CA TYR A 30 7.37 28.62 -10.46
C TYR A 30 6.78 29.96 -10.87
N LYS A 31 5.69 30.40 -10.22
CA LYS A 31 5.01 31.68 -10.51
C LYS A 31 4.61 32.39 -9.24
N GLU A 32 4.76 33.72 -9.24
CA GLU A 32 4.20 34.62 -8.23
C GLU A 32 3.08 35.46 -8.84
N LEU A 33 1.98 35.61 -8.11
CA LEU A 33 0.84 36.42 -8.46
C LEU A 33 0.60 37.42 -7.34
N ASP A 34 0.99 38.65 -7.54
CA ASP A 34 0.87 39.70 -6.53
C ASP A 34 -0.56 40.17 -6.32
N GLY A 35 -0.95 40.18 -5.05
CA GLY A 35 -2.15 40.85 -4.56
C GLY A 35 -1.83 42.20 -3.92
N GLU A 36 -2.45 42.48 -2.76
CA GLU A 36 -2.21 43.74 -2.03
C GLU A 36 -0.86 43.73 -1.29
N LYS A 37 -0.32 42.57 -0.98
CA LYS A 37 0.94 42.36 -0.27
C LYS A 37 1.87 41.52 -1.14
N ALA A 38 2.75 42.15 -1.91
CA ALA A 38 3.66 41.49 -2.82
C ALA A 38 4.66 40.55 -2.06
N TRP A 39 5.09 39.53 -2.75
CA TRP A 39 6.19 38.70 -2.30
C TRP A 39 7.54 39.43 -2.41
N SER A 40 8.46 39.18 -1.52
CA SER A 40 9.80 39.73 -1.49
C SER A 40 10.82 38.67 -1.10
N ASP A 41 12.08 38.92 -1.39
CA ASP A 41 13.17 38.07 -0.93
C ASP A 41 13.26 38.04 0.58
N GLY A 42 13.60 36.87 1.12
CA GLY A 42 13.90 36.69 2.52
C GLY A 42 15.36 37.06 2.84
N GLU A 43 15.63 37.33 4.13
CA GLU A 43 16.97 37.74 4.60
C GLU A 43 17.91 36.57 4.87
N LYS A 44 17.39 35.33 4.92
CA LYS A 44 18.18 34.11 5.21
C LYS A 44 18.32 33.26 3.95
N ALA A 45 19.21 32.25 4.04
CA ALA A 45 19.29 31.25 2.99
C ALA A 45 18.04 30.35 2.94
N GLY A 46 17.71 29.87 1.76
CA GLY A 46 16.66 28.88 1.47
C GLY A 46 17.24 27.65 0.76
N PHE A 47 16.33 26.81 0.24
CA PHE A 47 16.70 25.71 -0.62
C PHE A 47 17.23 26.22 -1.96
N GLY A 48 18.23 25.56 -2.53
CA GLY A 48 18.74 25.95 -3.85
C GLY A 48 19.48 24.84 -4.60
N HIS A 49 19.72 23.71 -3.99
CA HIS A 49 20.47 22.62 -4.60
C HIS A 49 19.55 21.56 -5.24
N ILE A 50 19.35 21.67 -6.53
CA ILE A 50 18.58 20.71 -7.32
C ILE A 50 19.43 19.77 -8.19
N GLN A 51 20.75 19.82 -8.04
CA GLN A 51 21.69 19.01 -8.81
C GLN A 51 21.62 17.52 -8.43
N ALA A 52 22.15 16.66 -9.30
CA ALA A 52 22.06 15.22 -9.13
C ALA A 52 22.86 14.69 -7.92
N THR A 53 23.97 15.32 -7.56
CA THR A 53 24.94 14.80 -6.58
C THR A 53 25.26 15.84 -5.52
N TYR A 54 25.26 15.41 -4.24
CA TYR A 54 25.72 16.19 -3.09
C TYR A 54 27.02 15.60 -2.56
N THR A 55 27.97 16.45 -2.21
CA THR A 55 29.21 16.06 -1.50
C THR A 55 29.02 16.11 0.02
N ASN A 56 29.96 15.52 0.77
CA ASN A 56 29.89 15.52 2.23
C ASN A 56 29.80 16.95 2.79
N GLY A 57 28.86 17.15 3.70
CA GLY A 57 28.63 18.42 4.39
C GLY A 57 27.81 19.45 3.61
N GLU A 58 27.51 19.24 2.33
CA GLU A 58 26.63 20.15 1.61
C GLU A 58 25.21 20.10 2.18
N ASN A 59 24.69 21.29 2.48
CA ASN A 59 23.32 21.46 2.94
C ASN A 59 22.49 22.17 1.86
N PRO A 60 21.53 21.50 1.22
CA PRO A 60 20.76 22.09 0.14
C PRO A 60 19.89 23.28 0.58
N PHE A 61 19.56 23.39 1.87
CA PHE A 61 18.72 24.45 2.43
C PHE A 61 19.50 25.73 2.81
N THR A 62 20.79 25.79 2.48
CA THR A 62 21.64 26.97 2.69
C THR A 62 22.22 27.55 1.40
N GLN A 63 21.81 27.03 0.25
CA GLN A 63 22.41 27.35 -1.06
C GLN A 63 21.53 28.19 -1.97
N GLY A 64 20.30 28.46 -1.57
CA GLY A 64 19.32 29.27 -2.30
C GLY A 64 18.74 30.40 -1.46
N THR A 65 17.63 30.93 -1.95
CA THR A 65 16.82 31.96 -1.32
C THR A 65 15.42 31.44 -0.99
N TYR A 66 14.62 32.21 -0.30
CA TYR A 66 13.19 31.95 -0.11
C TYR A 66 12.40 33.24 -0.26
N ARG A 67 11.11 33.12 -0.48
CA ARG A 67 10.19 34.25 -0.63
C ARG A 67 9.38 34.44 0.63
N GLN A 68 9.03 35.70 0.95
CA GLN A 68 8.20 36.03 2.10
C GLN A 68 7.22 37.15 1.80
N THR A 69 6.11 37.13 2.53
CA THR A 69 5.13 38.26 2.58
C THR A 69 4.42 38.21 3.94
N VAL A 70 3.44 39.06 4.13
CA VAL A 70 2.60 39.06 5.34
C VAL A 70 1.20 38.54 5.02
N THR A 71 0.63 37.82 6.01
CA THR A 71 -0.72 37.30 5.90
C THR A 71 -1.76 38.41 5.94
N GLN A 72 -2.90 38.17 5.31
CA GLN A 72 -4.08 39.02 5.33
C GLN A 72 -5.38 38.21 5.45
N ARG A 73 -6.42 38.82 6.03
CA ARG A 73 -7.72 38.14 6.20
C ARG A 73 -8.70 38.43 5.06
N LYS A 74 -8.53 39.55 4.35
CA LYS A 74 -9.39 40.04 3.27
C LYS A 74 -8.55 40.83 2.27
N GLY A 75 -9.08 41.06 1.08
CA GLY A 75 -8.41 41.78 0.00
C GLY A 75 -7.93 40.85 -1.09
N LYS A 76 -7.28 41.38 -2.12
CA LYS A 76 -6.71 40.58 -3.20
C LYS A 76 -5.50 39.82 -2.68
N GLU A 77 -5.58 38.50 -2.67
CA GLU A 77 -4.53 37.62 -2.18
C GLU A 77 -3.31 37.60 -3.10
N SER A 78 -2.14 37.35 -2.48
CA SER A 78 -0.90 37.05 -3.18
C SER A 78 -0.69 35.56 -3.15
N LEU A 79 -0.37 34.96 -4.31
CA LEU A 79 -0.24 33.54 -4.52
C LEU A 79 1.18 33.18 -4.99
N ILE A 80 1.61 31.99 -4.62
CA ILE A 80 2.71 31.28 -5.29
C ILE A 80 2.15 29.99 -5.87
N GLU A 81 2.51 29.70 -7.10
CA GLU A 81 2.16 28.47 -7.80
C GLU A 81 3.41 27.70 -8.17
N TRP A 82 3.45 26.41 -7.79
CA TRP A 82 4.43 25.42 -8.24
C TRP A 82 3.74 24.43 -9.17
N ILE A 83 4.12 24.42 -10.44
CA ILE A 83 3.50 23.67 -11.52
C ILE A 83 4.44 22.56 -11.96
N PRO A 84 4.16 21.29 -11.61
CA PRO A 84 5.03 20.17 -11.96
C PRO A 84 4.85 19.73 -13.41
N GLU A 85 5.90 19.14 -13.99
CA GLU A 85 5.80 18.32 -15.18
C GLU A 85 5.87 16.84 -14.81
N ILE A 86 4.71 16.24 -14.62
CA ILE A 86 4.63 14.82 -14.24
C ILE A 86 4.80 13.93 -15.49
N PRO A 87 5.87 13.14 -15.58
CA PRO A 87 6.15 12.34 -16.76
C PRO A 87 5.33 11.05 -16.84
N GLU A 88 4.76 10.61 -15.73
CA GLU A 88 3.99 9.37 -15.62
C GLU A 88 2.89 9.53 -14.58
N SER A 89 1.66 9.10 -14.93
CA SER A 89 0.54 9.14 -13.98
C SER A 89 0.81 8.20 -12.80
N GLY A 90 0.59 8.68 -11.58
CA GLY A 90 0.82 7.89 -10.36
C GLY A 90 0.55 8.65 -9.09
N ASN A 91 0.73 7.98 -7.96
CA ASN A 91 0.69 8.61 -6.65
C ASN A 91 2.09 9.14 -6.31
N TYR A 92 2.15 10.35 -5.81
CA TYR A 92 3.37 11.04 -5.45
C TYR A 92 3.24 11.69 -4.08
N ALA A 93 4.24 11.51 -3.24
CA ALA A 93 4.38 12.27 -2.01
C ALA A 93 4.74 13.72 -2.31
N VAL A 94 4.06 14.67 -1.69
CA VAL A 94 4.28 16.12 -1.85
C VAL A 94 4.85 16.67 -0.55
N TYR A 95 5.91 17.46 -0.68
CA TYR A 95 6.58 18.12 0.44
C TYR A 95 6.79 19.59 0.13
N ALA A 96 6.71 20.42 1.18
CA ALA A 96 7.02 21.85 1.09
C ALA A 96 8.26 22.17 1.92
N SER A 97 9.00 23.18 1.50
CA SER A 97 10.06 23.85 2.24
C SER A 97 9.65 25.29 2.53
N TYR A 98 10.06 25.81 3.67
CA TYR A 98 9.83 27.18 4.11
C TYR A 98 10.81 27.57 5.23
N GLN A 99 10.85 28.82 5.62
CA GLN A 99 11.60 29.28 6.78
C GLN A 99 10.66 29.58 7.96
N SER A 100 11.11 29.27 9.17
CA SER A 100 10.38 29.49 10.41
C SER A 100 10.88 30.70 11.18
N PHE A 101 9.92 31.51 11.68
CA PHE A 101 10.17 32.67 12.55
C PHE A 101 9.19 32.67 13.71
N PRO A 102 9.52 33.31 14.84
CA PRO A 102 8.60 33.42 15.98
C PRO A 102 7.26 34.11 15.62
N ASN A 103 7.27 34.99 14.60
CA ASN A 103 6.06 35.67 14.11
C ASN A 103 5.50 35.05 12.82
N SER A 104 5.90 33.85 12.45
CA SER A 104 5.30 33.13 11.31
C SER A 104 3.84 32.81 11.55
N THR A 105 3.12 32.56 10.45
CA THR A 105 1.74 32.09 10.52
C THR A 105 1.64 30.66 11.01
N GLU A 106 0.64 30.38 11.84
CA GLU A 106 0.26 29.01 12.24
C GLU A 106 -0.61 28.32 11.19
N GLN A 107 -1.02 29.06 10.13
CA GLN A 107 -1.92 28.58 9.09
C GLN A 107 -1.47 29.08 7.71
N ALA A 108 -0.41 28.53 7.16
CA ALA A 108 -0.05 28.67 5.75
C ALA A 108 -0.88 27.64 4.97
N LEU A 109 -1.75 28.12 4.07
CA LEU A 109 -2.67 27.26 3.33
C LEU A 109 -2.06 26.84 1.99
N TYR A 110 -1.67 25.58 1.91
CA TYR A 110 -1.21 24.93 0.69
C TYR A 110 -2.39 24.17 0.06
N THR A 111 -2.79 24.57 -1.14
CA THR A 111 -3.81 23.85 -1.92
C THR A 111 -3.13 23.03 -3.02
N ILE A 112 -3.29 21.72 -2.96
CA ILE A 112 -2.78 20.79 -3.95
C ILE A 112 -3.91 20.44 -4.92
N HIS A 113 -3.78 20.86 -6.17
CA HIS A 113 -4.66 20.46 -7.27
C HIS A 113 -4.11 19.18 -7.88
N HIS A 114 -4.88 18.09 -7.82
CA HIS A 114 -4.47 16.76 -8.20
C HIS A 114 -5.58 16.01 -8.98
N ALA A 115 -5.32 14.83 -9.48
CA ALA A 115 -6.25 14.07 -10.32
C ALA A 115 -7.58 13.67 -9.64
N GLY A 116 -7.71 13.82 -8.33
CA GLY A 116 -8.95 13.59 -7.56
C GLY A 116 -9.68 14.87 -7.17
N GLY A 117 -9.16 16.05 -7.52
CA GLY A 117 -9.71 17.35 -7.15
C GLY A 117 -8.66 18.25 -6.50
N GLU A 118 -9.04 18.94 -5.44
CA GLU A 118 -8.14 19.85 -4.70
C GLU A 118 -8.18 19.54 -3.20
N THR A 119 -7.03 19.59 -2.55
CA THR A 119 -6.88 19.39 -1.11
C THR A 119 -6.10 20.53 -0.50
N THR A 120 -6.70 21.25 0.45
CA THR A 120 -6.04 22.34 1.17
C THR A 120 -5.51 21.84 2.52
N ILE A 121 -4.22 22.11 2.79
CA ILE A 121 -3.51 21.71 4.02
C ILE A 121 -3.00 22.97 4.70
N ALA A 122 -3.33 23.11 5.98
CA ALA A 122 -2.81 24.19 6.82
C ALA A 122 -1.51 23.75 7.47
N VAL A 123 -0.42 24.48 7.21
CA VAL A 123 0.90 24.24 7.76
C VAL A 123 1.25 25.31 8.79
N ASN A 124 1.69 24.88 9.97
CA ASN A 124 2.18 25.78 10.99
C ASN A 124 3.66 26.13 10.72
N GLN A 125 3.90 27.32 10.17
CA GLN A 125 5.26 27.77 9.84
C GLN A 125 6.03 28.35 11.04
N THR A 126 5.51 28.35 12.25
CA THR A 126 6.28 28.72 13.46
C THR A 126 7.31 27.65 13.83
N MET A 127 7.28 26.48 13.20
CA MET A 127 8.14 25.33 13.44
C MET A 127 8.48 24.60 12.14
N GLY A 128 9.52 23.78 12.15
CA GLY A 128 9.86 22.84 11.07
C GLY A 128 10.47 23.46 9.81
N GLY A 129 10.88 24.73 9.82
CA GLY A 129 11.54 25.38 8.67
C GLY A 129 12.91 24.80 8.34
N GLY A 130 13.34 24.99 7.08
CA GLY A 130 14.67 24.56 6.60
C GLY A 130 14.78 23.05 6.36
N THR A 131 13.67 22.37 6.08
CA THR A 131 13.62 20.94 5.76
C THR A 131 12.40 20.62 4.90
N TRP A 132 12.26 19.37 4.48
CA TRP A 132 11.08 18.87 3.77
C TRP A 132 9.95 18.52 4.73
N ILE A 133 8.83 19.23 4.62
CA ILE A 133 7.60 18.99 5.38
C ILE A 133 6.59 18.27 4.50
N TYR A 134 6.19 17.06 4.90
CA TYR A 134 5.25 16.23 4.17
C TYR A 134 3.83 16.80 4.21
N LEU A 135 3.23 17.00 3.03
CA LEU A 135 1.86 17.51 2.87
C LEU A 135 0.84 16.39 2.60
N GLY A 136 1.26 15.29 2.00
CA GLY A 136 0.36 14.19 1.67
C GLY A 136 0.83 13.40 0.44
N ASN A 137 0.06 12.39 0.09
CA ASN A 137 0.26 11.58 -1.11
C ASN A 137 -0.94 11.76 -2.05
N PHE A 138 -0.69 12.24 -3.27
CA PHE A 138 -1.71 12.64 -4.22
C PHE A 138 -1.47 12.00 -5.58
N LYS A 139 -2.55 11.67 -6.29
CA LYS A 139 -2.45 11.18 -7.65
C LYS A 139 -2.31 12.34 -8.62
N PHE A 140 -1.25 12.29 -9.43
CA PHE A 140 -1.02 13.21 -10.54
C PHE A 140 -1.13 12.47 -11.88
N THR A 141 -1.52 13.21 -12.93
CA THR A 141 -1.67 12.70 -14.29
C THR A 141 -0.45 13.06 -15.14
N ALA A 142 -0.01 12.16 -15.99
CA ALA A 142 1.07 12.47 -16.92
C ALA A 142 0.71 13.68 -17.79
N TYR A 143 1.60 14.67 -17.80
CA TYR A 143 1.44 15.93 -18.55
C TYR A 143 0.18 16.75 -18.20
N GLY A 144 -0.36 16.58 -16.98
CA GLY A 144 -1.56 17.28 -16.47
C GLY A 144 -1.38 18.77 -16.14
N LYS A 145 -0.37 19.46 -16.69
CA LYS A 145 0.08 20.83 -16.35
C LYS A 145 -1.03 21.89 -16.24
N ALA A 146 -2.10 21.78 -17.01
CA ALA A 146 -3.13 22.81 -17.04
C ALA A 146 -3.95 22.89 -15.73
N HIS A 147 -4.01 21.82 -14.96
CA HIS A 147 -4.92 21.69 -13.83
C HIS A 147 -4.22 21.24 -12.54
N GLU A 148 -3.06 20.62 -12.62
CA GLU A 148 -2.36 20.03 -11.47
C GLU A 148 -1.20 20.94 -11.04
N ARG A 149 -1.28 21.48 -9.84
CA ARG A 149 -0.30 22.40 -9.26
C ARG A 149 -0.43 22.47 -7.74
N ILE A 150 0.53 23.06 -7.10
CA ILE A 150 0.47 23.41 -5.67
C ILE A 150 0.40 24.92 -5.56
N VAL A 151 -0.51 25.43 -4.74
CA VAL A 151 -0.74 26.86 -4.55
C VAL A 151 -0.59 27.21 -3.07
N LEU A 152 0.21 28.22 -2.75
CA LEU A 152 0.26 28.83 -1.43
C LEU A 152 -0.38 30.23 -1.52
N THR A 153 -1.33 30.51 -0.61
CA THR A 153 -1.94 31.84 -0.49
C THR A 153 -1.45 32.56 0.76
N ASN A 154 -1.37 33.89 0.70
CA ASN A 154 -1.13 34.70 1.89
C ASN A 154 -2.41 34.99 2.70
N GLN A 155 -3.57 34.47 2.28
CA GLN A 155 -4.77 34.50 3.10
C GLN A 155 -4.62 33.62 4.33
N SER A 156 -5.01 34.12 5.50
CA SER A 156 -4.96 33.38 6.77
C SER A 156 -6.00 33.94 7.75
N ASN A 157 -6.30 33.20 8.81
CA ASN A 157 -7.21 33.65 9.86
C ASN A 157 -6.67 34.84 10.69
N LYS A 158 -5.37 35.12 10.63
CA LYS A 158 -4.68 36.25 11.29
C LYS A 158 -3.93 37.06 10.27
N SER A 159 -4.07 38.42 10.30
CA SER A 159 -3.31 39.34 9.44
C SER A 159 -1.97 39.71 10.08
N GLY A 160 -0.98 40.09 9.25
CA GLY A 160 0.30 40.67 9.71
C GLY A 160 1.29 39.61 10.23
N LYS A 161 1.04 38.32 10.03
CA LYS A 161 1.98 37.24 10.31
C LYS A 161 2.91 37.03 9.12
N ILE A 162 4.14 36.65 9.35
CA ILE A 162 5.07 36.27 8.26
C ILE A 162 4.61 34.93 7.68
N ILE A 163 4.53 34.88 6.36
CA ILE A 163 4.36 33.66 5.58
C ILE A 163 5.55 33.53 4.62
N THR A 164 6.15 32.38 4.58
CA THR A 164 7.32 32.10 3.74
C THR A 164 7.05 30.97 2.77
N ALA A 165 7.70 31.02 1.63
CA ALA A 165 7.63 30.03 0.56
C ALA A 165 9.04 29.78 0.02
N ASP A 166 9.32 28.54 -0.31
CA ASP A 166 10.63 28.11 -0.81
C ASP A 166 10.34 27.03 -1.89
N ALA A 167 10.84 25.83 -1.74
CA ALA A 167 10.67 24.77 -2.71
C ALA A 167 9.48 23.83 -2.41
N ILE A 168 8.93 23.25 -3.48
CA ILE A 168 8.05 22.07 -3.43
C ILE A 168 8.79 20.88 -4.03
N LYS A 169 8.73 19.74 -3.35
CA LYS A 169 9.25 18.47 -3.82
C LYS A 169 8.11 17.50 -4.06
N ILE A 170 8.10 16.85 -5.23
CA ILE A 170 7.15 15.82 -5.62
C ILE A 170 7.91 14.53 -5.90
N GLY A 171 7.56 13.46 -5.17
CA GLY A 171 8.18 12.15 -5.25
C GLY A 171 9.43 11.96 -4.40
N GLY A 172 9.85 10.70 -4.26
CA GLY A 172 10.97 10.27 -3.41
C GLY A 172 12.34 10.50 -4.06
N GLY A 173 12.56 9.85 -5.19
CA GLY A 173 13.83 9.90 -5.93
C GLY A 173 14.89 8.93 -5.42
N MET A 174 16.04 8.98 -6.08
CA MET A 174 17.19 8.12 -5.81
C MET A 174 18.16 8.79 -4.85
N GLY A 175 18.96 7.98 -4.12
CA GLY A 175 20.05 8.45 -3.31
C GLY A 175 21.08 9.19 -4.15
N ASN A 176 21.43 10.42 -3.76
CA ASN A 176 22.31 11.31 -4.49
C ASN A 176 23.42 11.94 -3.63
N ILE A 177 23.64 11.45 -2.44
CA ILE A 177 24.81 11.79 -1.64
C ILE A 177 25.98 10.96 -2.14
N ALA A 178 27.03 11.64 -2.60
CA ALA A 178 28.25 11.00 -3.07
C ALA A 178 29.01 10.35 -1.91
N ARG A 179 29.48 9.13 -2.12
CA ARG A 179 30.24 8.34 -1.15
C ARG A 179 31.59 7.99 -1.72
N SER A 180 32.64 8.39 -1.07
CA SER A 180 34.00 7.95 -1.39
C SER A 180 34.67 7.41 -0.13
N PRO A 181 35.48 6.35 -0.24
CA PRO A 181 36.33 5.92 0.87
C PRO A 181 37.27 7.05 1.29
N LEU A 182 37.24 7.43 2.55
CA LEU A 182 38.11 8.50 3.07
C LEU A 182 39.61 8.12 3.08
N GLU A 183 39.90 6.82 3.05
CA GLU A 183 41.25 6.28 3.15
C GLU A 183 41.55 5.33 1.99
N SER A 184 41.30 5.75 0.76
CA SER A 184 41.73 4.99 -0.42
C SER A 184 43.09 5.46 -0.87
N PRO A 185 44.07 4.54 -1.11
CA PRO A 185 45.34 4.90 -1.75
C PRO A 185 45.19 5.19 -3.25
N TYR A 186 44.00 4.97 -3.81
CA TYR A 186 43.67 5.23 -5.21
C TYR A 186 42.70 6.40 -5.34
N PRO A 187 42.81 7.21 -6.39
CA PRO A 187 41.83 8.23 -6.70
C PRO A 187 40.51 7.54 -7.12
N ILE A 188 39.55 7.47 -6.21
CA ILE A 188 38.24 6.92 -6.45
C ILE A 188 37.26 8.08 -6.51
N GLU A 189 36.54 8.22 -7.62
CA GLU A 189 35.45 9.19 -7.72
C GLU A 189 34.31 8.80 -6.78
N ALA A 190 33.70 9.81 -6.19
CA ALA A 190 32.58 9.60 -5.29
C ALA A 190 31.34 9.15 -6.07
N GLU A 191 30.75 8.03 -5.67
CA GLU A 191 29.59 7.43 -6.30
C GLU A 191 28.34 7.60 -5.42
N THR A 192 27.18 7.74 -6.06
CA THR A 192 25.88 7.69 -5.38
C THR A 192 25.43 6.25 -5.19
N SER A 193 24.48 5.99 -4.25
CA SER A 193 24.04 4.64 -3.93
C SER A 193 23.34 3.91 -5.09
N GLY A 194 22.72 4.65 -6.00
CA GLY A 194 21.89 4.07 -7.06
C GLY A 194 20.58 3.43 -6.58
N TYR A 195 20.27 3.52 -5.27
CA TYR A 195 19.06 3.01 -4.64
C TYR A 195 18.04 4.13 -4.34
N PRO A 196 16.76 3.80 -4.14
CA PRO A 196 15.77 4.76 -3.66
C PRO A 196 16.17 5.34 -2.31
N ARG A 197 15.78 6.61 -2.06
CA ARG A 197 16.14 7.30 -0.81
C ARG A 197 15.68 6.61 0.45
N PHE A 198 14.52 5.96 0.43
CA PHE A 198 14.01 5.29 1.62
C PHE A 198 14.88 4.10 2.08
N THR A 199 15.78 3.61 1.22
CA THR A 199 16.74 2.55 1.57
C THR A 199 18.06 3.09 2.12
N GLU A 200 18.26 4.42 2.11
CA GLU A 200 19.49 5.01 2.60
C GLU A 200 19.51 5.11 4.13
N ALA A 201 20.70 4.99 4.71
CA ALA A 201 20.92 5.20 6.13
C ALA A 201 20.55 6.61 6.58
N ALA A 202 20.18 6.77 7.85
CA ALA A 202 19.72 8.04 8.42
C ALA A 202 20.71 9.19 8.18
N ARG A 203 22.02 8.94 8.23
CA ARG A 203 23.05 9.92 7.91
C ARG A 203 22.83 10.59 6.55
N TYR A 204 22.59 9.80 5.50
CA TYR A 204 22.41 10.31 4.14
C TYR A 204 21.05 10.98 3.95
N TRP A 205 20.03 10.41 4.57
CA TRP A 205 18.69 11.00 4.57
C TRP A 205 18.70 12.40 5.21
N LEU A 206 19.31 12.54 6.38
CA LEU A 206 19.34 13.79 7.15
C LEU A 206 20.12 14.89 6.42
N GLN A 207 21.26 14.58 5.82
CA GLN A 207 21.98 15.54 4.98
C GLN A 207 21.11 16.05 3.84
N TRP A 208 20.47 15.15 3.12
CA TRP A 208 19.57 15.52 2.04
C TRP A 208 18.35 16.32 2.50
N ALA A 209 17.88 16.11 3.72
CA ALA A 209 16.77 16.83 4.34
C ALA A 209 17.17 18.17 4.98
N GLY A 210 18.41 18.61 4.82
CA GLY A 210 18.86 19.93 5.30
C GLY A 210 19.28 19.98 6.77
N ILE A 211 19.43 18.84 7.42
CA ILE A 211 19.90 18.79 8.81
C ILE A 211 21.39 19.10 8.86
N PRO A 212 21.90 19.86 9.86
CA PRO A 212 23.32 20.17 9.99
C PRO A 212 24.19 18.93 10.18
N ASP A 213 25.43 18.98 9.67
CA ASP A 213 26.41 17.90 9.77
C ASP A 213 26.77 17.55 11.21
N SER A 214 26.74 18.52 12.12
CA SER A 214 26.91 18.30 13.57
C SER A 214 25.91 17.30 14.17
N ILE A 215 24.76 17.07 13.53
CA ILE A 215 23.75 16.11 13.94
C ILE A 215 23.98 14.73 13.33
N TYR A 216 24.31 14.65 12.04
CA TYR A 216 24.37 13.38 11.33
C TYR A 216 25.80 12.85 11.07
N SER A 217 26.85 13.62 11.39
CA SER A 217 28.23 13.19 11.14
C SER A 217 29.12 13.32 12.37
N LYS A 218 28.78 12.60 13.43
CA LYS A 218 29.55 12.59 14.68
C LYS A 218 31.00 12.17 14.50
N SER A 219 31.31 11.29 13.55
CA SER A 219 32.65 10.82 13.24
C SER A 219 33.42 11.74 12.29
N ALA A 220 32.87 12.89 11.91
CA ALA A 220 33.37 13.75 10.84
C ALA A 220 33.51 12.97 9.51
N PHE A 221 32.47 12.26 9.12
CA PHE A 221 32.37 11.46 7.90
C PHE A 221 33.32 10.26 7.78
N ARG A 222 33.88 9.78 8.90
CA ARG A 222 34.84 8.68 8.88
C ARG A 222 34.23 7.30 9.15
N ASN A 223 33.05 7.23 9.74
CA ASN A 223 32.41 5.97 10.13
C ASN A 223 30.89 6.06 9.98
N ASP A 224 30.40 5.59 8.85
CA ASP A 224 28.97 5.62 8.51
C ASP A 224 28.09 4.87 9.51
N TYR A 225 28.57 3.74 10.02
CA TYR A 225 27.84 2.97 11.02
C TYR A 225 27.65 3.76 12.33
N GLN A 226 28.71 4.42 12.79
CA GLN A 226 28.64 5.26 13.98
C GLN A 226 27.77 6.49 13.72
N ASP A 227 27.93 7.14 12.58
CA ASP A 227 27.18 8.33 12.21
C ASP A 227 25.69 8.01 12.11
N ASP A 228 25.30 6.87 11.51
CA ASP A 228 23.91 6.44 11.41
C ASP A 228 23.26 6.21 12.79
N ILE A 229 23.92 5.48 13.68
CA ILE A 229 23.39 5.17 15.01
C ILE A 229 23.20 6.45 15.86
N TYR A 230 24.14 7.40 15.78
CA TYR A 230 24.03 8.64 16.53
C TYR A 230 23.08 9.66 15.89
N ALA A 231 22.98 9.69 14.58
CA ALA A 231 22.13 10.63 13.85
C ALA A 231 20.67 10.54 14.26
N ARG A 232 20.14 9.33 14.39
CA ARG A 232 18.71 9.08 14.70
C ARG A 232 18.27 9.73 16.03
N PRO A 233 18.89 9.45 17.18
CA PRO A 233 18.48 10.08 18.44
C PRO A 233 18.87 11.55 18.56
N GLN A 234 19.96 12.00 17.92
CA GLN A 234 20.32 13.42 17.89
C GLN A 234 19.32 14.24 17.06
N TRP A 235 18.77 13.66 16.01
CA TRP A 235 17.71 14.29 15.23
C TRP A 235 16.45 14.56 16.05
N VAL A 236 16.06 13.65 16.96
CA VAL A 236 14.92 13.87 17.88
C VAL A 236 15.13 15.15 18.70
N ASN A 237 16.34 15.32 19.29
CA ASN A 237 16.66 16.51 20.07
C ASN A 237 16.71 17.77 19.20
N TYR A 238 17.31 17.69 18.02
CA TYR A 238 17.35 18.79 17.06
C TYR A 238 15.95 19.27 16.66
N LEU A 239 15.03 18.35 16.34
CA LEU A 239 13.65 18.68 16.00
C LEU A 239 12.94 19.40 17.13
N LYS A 240 13.16 18.97 18.37
CA LYS A 240 12.57 19.58 19.57
C LYS A 240 13.16 20.96 19.88
N GLU A 241 14.49 21.07 19.87
CA GLU A 241 15.20 22.24 20.39
C GLU A 241 15.41 23.33 19.34
N GLN A 242 15.76 22.94 18.09
CA GLN A 242 16.13 23.89 17.05
C GLN A 242 14.97 24.22 16.12
N THR A 243 14.12 23.24 15.81
CA THR A 243 12.97 23.46 14.91
C THR A 243 11.66 23.62 15.64
N HIS A 244 11.67 23.57 16.99
CA HIS A 244 10.54 23.80 17.89
C HIS A 244 9.34 22.87 17.69
N ILE A 245 9.55 21.68 17.12
CA ILE A 245 8.51 20.67 16.97
C ILE A 245 8.24 20.06 18.35
N PRO A 246 6.98 20.09 18.85
CA PRO A 246 6.64 19.48 20.13
C PRO A 246 6.68 17.96 20.02
N ILE A 247 7.62 17.33 20.76
CA ILE A 247 7.81 15.88 20.76
C ILE A 247 7.52 15.38 22.18
N ASP A 248 6.55 14.47 22.31
CA ASP A 248 6.14 13.88 23.59
C ASP A 248 6.87 12.58 23.91
N MET A 249 7.30 11.82 22.89
CA MET A 249 8.03 10.56 23.03
C MET A 249 8.86 10.26 21.79
N ALA A 250 9.81 9.33 21.93
CA ALA A 250 10.52 8.71 20.82
C ALA A 250 10.37 7.18 20.87
N PHE A 251 10.41 6.56 19.69
CA PHE A 251 10.27 5.12 19.56
C PHE A 251 11.24 4.60 18.48
N ALA A 252 12.13 3.70 18.88
CA ALA A 252 13.05 3.01 17.98
C ALA A 252 12.56 1.58 17.76
N PHE A 253 12.25 1.25 16.50
CA PHE A 253 11.78 -0.08 16.11
C PHE A 253 12.95 -0.87 15.51
N HIS A 254 13.25 -2.02 16.12
CA HIS A 254 14.29 -2.93 15.68
C HIS A 254 13.75 -4.36 15.55
N SER A 255 14.38 -5.15 14.70
CA SER A 255 14.40 -6.60 14.77
C SER A 255 15.74 -7.05 15.35
N ASP A 256 15.70 -8.05 16.21
CA ASP A 256 16.88 -8.63 16.84
C ASP A 256 17.65 -9.54 15.88
N ALA A 257 18.82 -9.98 16.29
CA ALA A 257 19.62 -11.02 15.68
C ALA A 257 19.65 -12.26 16.58
N GLY A 258 20.01 -13.41 16.02
CA GLY A 258 20.15 -14.67 16.74
C GLY A 258 19.05 -15.68 16.41
N THR A 259 19.34 -16.93 16.76
CA THR A 259 18.48 -18.09 16.46
C THR A 259 18.18 -18.86 17.72
N THR A 260 17.15 -19.70 17.68
CA THR A 260 16.81 -20.66 18.73
C THR A 260 17.07 -22.09 18.22
N PRO A 261 17.63 -22.99 19.07
CA PRO A 261 17.94 -24.36 18.63
C PRO A 261 16.71 -25.18 18.25
N ASP A 262 15.57 -24.88 18.86
CA ASP A 262 14.30 -25.59 18.71
C ASP A 262 13.29 -24.83 17.82
N ASP A 263 13.75 -23.79 17.13
CA ASP A 263 12.91 -22.92 16.30
C ASP A 263 11.74 -22.27 17.08
N SER A 264 11.91 -22.06 18.37
CA SER A 264 10.98 -21.28 19.17
C SER A 264 11.08 -19.79 18.85
N ILE A 265 10.02 -19.05 19.09
CA ILE A 265 9.95 -17.60 18.85
C ILE A 265 10.84 -16.87 19.86
N ILE A 266 11.70 -15.97 19.39
CA ILE A 266 12.51 -15.12 20.25
C ILE A 266 11.63 -14.15 21.06
N GLY A 267 10.58 -13.60 20.45
CA GLY A 267 9.59 -12.78 21.14
C GLY A 267 9.94 -11.30 21.20
N THR A 268 9.57 -10.64 22.28
CA THR A 268 9.52 -9.18 22.38
C THR A 268 10.35 -8.66 23.56
N LEU A 269 11.34 -7.81 23.27
CA LEU A 269 12.17 -7.12 24.27
C LEU A 269 11.95 -5.61 24.20
N GLY A 270 11.66 -4.98 25.33
CA GLY A 270 11.62 -3.53 25.46
C GLY A 270 12.88 -3.00 26.16
N ILE A 271 13.50 -1.96 25.61
CA ILE A 271 14.70 -1.33 26.18
C ILE A 271 14.40 0.14 26.43
N TYR A 272 14.78 0.63 27.62
CA TYR A 272 14.70 2.02 28.02
C TYR A 272 15.93 2.41 28.83
N MET A 273 16.10 3.70 29.11
CA MET A 273 17.20 4.19 29.95
C MET A 273 16.74 5.25 30.94
N SER A 274 16.71 4.89 32.24
CA SER A 274 16.28 5.81 33.29
C SER A 274 17.43 6.51 34.02
N LYS A 275 18.68 6.05 33.86
CA LYS A 275 19.83 6.54 34.68
C LYS A 275 20.64 7.65 34.03
N SER A 276 20.44 7.95 32.73
CA SER A 276 21.17 9.03 32.04
C SER A 276 20.82 10.40 32.62
N ASN A 277 21.80 11.34 32.57
CA ASN A 277 21.63 12.72 33.05
C ASN A 277 21.04 12.78 34.50
N ASN A 278 21.62 12.00 35.42
CA ASN A 278 21.16 11.89 36.79
C ASN A 278 19.68 11.51 36.95
N GLY A 279 19.14 10.75 35.97
CA GLY A 279 17.77 10.24 35.99
C GLY A 279 16.69 11.27 35.64
N ILE A 280 17.04 12.39 35.04
CA ILE A 280 16.11 13.47 34.67
C ILE A 280 16.29 13.93 33.24
N TYR A 281 15.21 14.40 32.62
CA TYR A 281 15.19 15.14 31.37
C TYR A 281 15.45 16.63 31.59
N THR A 282 15.75 17.40 30.55
CA THR A 282 15.94 18.85 30.63
C THR A 282 14.72 19.60 31.18
N ASN A 283 13.51 19.08 30.95
CA ASN A 283 12.26 19.59 31.52
C ASN A 283 12.04 19.19 32.98
N ARG A 284 13.04 18.63 33.67
CA ARG A 284 13.04 18.17 35.08
C ARG A 284 12.11 16.98 35.38
N LYS A 285 11.48 16.36 34.38
CA LYS A 285 10.74 15.11 34.62
C LYS A 285 11.71 13.93 34.79
N SER A 286 11.31 12.96 35.62
CA SER A 286 12.09 11.73 35.83
C SER A 286 12.14 10.90 34.56
N ARG A 287 13.30 10.31 34.23
CA ARG A 287 13.46 9.36 33.14
C ARG A 287 12.76 8.01 33.40
N GLU A 288 12.26 7.75 34.61
CA GLU A 288 11.43 6.56 34.87
C GLU A 288 10.12 6.54 34.05
N ILE A 289 9.66 7.68 33.56
CA ILE A 289 8.51 7.72 32.65
C ILE A 289 8.76 6.96 31.33
N ALA A 290 10.02 6.76 30.91
CA ALA A 290 10.36 5.90 29.76
C ALA A 290 10.08 4.42 30.05
N ARG A 291 10.25 3.99 31.31
CA ARG A 291 9.85 2.64 31.74
C ARG A 291 8.35 2.42 31.57
N ASN A 292 7.53 3.42 31.95
CA ASN A 292 6.09 3.33 31.81
C ASN A 292 5.66 3.26 30.35
N LEU A 293 6.26 4.06 29.47
CA LEU A 293 6.05 4.00 28.01
C LEU A 293 6.37 2.58 27.48
N THR A 294 7.53 2.05 27.86
CA THR A 294 8.00 0.72 27.44
C THR A 294 7.05 -0.38 27.92
N ASP A 295 6.62 -0.32 29.18
CA ASP A 295 5.70 -1.32 29.76
C ASP A 295 4.33 -1.29 29.07
N MET A 296 3.77 -0.12 28.83
CA MET A 296 2.46 0.04 28.19
C MET A 296 2.47 -0.50 26.75
N ILE A 297 3.49 -0.17 25.97
CA ILE A 297 3.60 -0.65 24.57
C ILE A 297 3.83 -2.17 24.56
N GLN A 298 4.78 -2.66 25.33
CA GLN A 298 5.09 -4.09 25.35
C GLN A 298 3.93 -4.94 25.86
N THR A 299 3.23 -4.51 26.88
CA THR A 299 2.05 -5.18 27.43
C THR A 299 0.93 -5.25 26.38
N GLN A 300 0.73 -4.17 25.63
CA GLN A 300 -0.28 -4.14 24.56
C GLN A 300 0.06 -5.11 23.44
N ILE A 301 1.33 -5.13 22.99
CA ILE A 301 1.80 -6.10 21.97
C ILE A 301 1.52 -7.52 22.43
N LEU A 302 1.92 -7.87 23.65
CA LEU A 302 1.72 -9.22 24.20
C LEU A 302 0.26 -9.60 24.30
N SER A 303 -0.58 -8.67 24.77
CA SER A 303 -2.03 -8.89 24.87
C SER A 303 -2.65 -9.25 23.53
N ASP A 304 -2.35 -8.47 22.48
CA ASP A 304 -2.95 -8.66 21.17
C ASP A 304 -2.41 -9.89 20.46
N VAL A 305 -1.08 -10.10 20.47
CA VAL A 305 -0.45 -11.24 19.81
C VAL A 305 -0.87 -12.57 20.45
N ARG A 306 -0.99 -12.61 21.79
CA ARG A 306 -1.43 -13.82 22.49
C ARG A 306 -2.87 -14.19 22.19
N LYS A 307 -3.73 -13.23 21.95
CA LYS A 307 -5.13 -13.49 21.59
C LYS A 307 -5.29 -14.01 20.16
N VAL A 308 -4.45 -13.55 19.22
CA VAL A 308 -4.69 -13.79 17.80
C VAL A 308 -3.76 -14.85 17.20
N TYR A 309 -2.50 -14.87 17.62
CA TYR A 309 -1.47 -15.70 16.96
C TYR A 309 -0.92 -16.82 17.85
N ASN A 310 -0.42 -16.46 19.03
CA ASN A 310 0.28 -17.43 19.87
C ASN A 310 0.11 -17.11 21.36
N PRO A 311 -0.70 -17.90 22.10
CA PRO A 311 -0.91 -17.71 23.53
C PRO A 311 0.38 -17.77 24.38
N GLN A 312 1.42 -18.43 23.86
CA GLN A 312 2.73 -18.59 24.51
C GLN A 312 3.74 -17.52 24.09
N TRP A 313 3.31 -16.44 23.40
CA TRP A 313 4.23 -15.40 22.96
C TRP A 313 5.05 -14.83 24.11
N SER A 314 6.37 -14.82 23.95
CA SER A 314 7.31 -14.51 25.02
C SER A 314 7.47 -13.01 25.26
N ARG A 315 7.40 -12.60 26.52
CA ARG A 315 7.96 -11.34 27.01
C ARG A 315 9.39 -11.58 27.47
N ARG A 316 10.38 -11.22 26.67
CA ARG A 316 11.80 -11.40 27.00
C ARG A 316 12.25 -10.56 28.22
N GLY A 317 11.60 -9.42 28.46
CA GLY A 317 11.88 -8.55 29.57
C GLY A 317 11.76 -7.07 29.20
N MET A 318 12.11 -6.23 30.17
CA MET A 318 12.33 -4.79 30.02
C MET A 318 13.72 -4.44 30.53
N TRP A 319 14.61 -4.00 29.64
CA TRP A 319 15.99 -3.72 29.98
C TRP A 319 16.20 -2.22 30.24
N ASN A 320 16.69 -1.88 31.42
CA ASN A 320 17.19 -0.54 31.72
C ASN A 320 18.69 -0.47 31.34
N GLN A 321 18.96 -0.27 30.04
CA GLN A 321 20.31 -0.38 29.48
C GLN A 321 20.67 0.85 28.65
N SER A 322 21.99 1.16 28.61
CA SER A 322 22.53 2.35 27.97
C SER A 322 22.68 2.20 26.45
N TYR A 323 21.58 1.87 25.75
CA TYR A 323 21.57 1.95 24.29
C TYR A 323 21.52 3.41 23.82
N ILE A 324 22.16 3.71 22.73
CA ILE A 324 22.30 5.09 22.24
C ILE A 324 20.94 5.72 21.98
N GLU A 325 20.05 5.01 21.30
CA GLU A 325 18.70 5.48 20.99
C GLU A 325 17.78 5.57 22.21
N ALA A 326 18.06 4.82 23.29
CA ALA A 326 17.29 4.92 24.53
C ALA A 326 17.76 6.07 25.47
N ARG A 327 19.07 6.43 25.43
CA ARG A 327 19.67 7.37 26.37
C ARG A 327 19.79 8.81 25.87
N ILE A 328 20.01 9.00 24.56
CA ILE A 328 20.27 10.34 24.00
C ILE A 328 19.02 11.22 23.93
N PRO A 329 17.83 10.71 23.48
CA PRO A 329 16.69 11.58 23.36
C PRO A 329 16.30 12.24 24.69
N ASP A 330 15.98 13.52 24.62
CA ASP A 330 15.48 14.29 25.78
C ASP A 330 13.96 14.23 25.89
N VAL A 331 13.41 13.06 25.58
CA VAL A 331 12.00 12.69 25.74
C VAL A 331 11.91 11.22 26.14
N PRO A 332 10.78 10.78 26.75
CA PRO A 332 10.55 9.36 27.03
C PRO A 332 10.74 8.51 25.76
N THR A 333 11.60 7.51 25.86
CA THR A 333 11.98 6.69 24.69
C THR A 333 11.90 5.22 25.02
N MET A 334 11.33 4.46 24.09
CA MET A 334 11.40 2.99 24.04
C MET A 334 12.18 2.57 22.80
N LEU A 335 13.10 1.62 22.97
CA LEU A 335 13.63 0.81 21.89
C LEU A 335 12.98 -0.57 21.96
N LEU A 336 12.34 -0.99 20.88
CA LEU A 336 11.69 -2.29 20.75
C LEU A 336 12.56 -3.19 19.90
N GLU A 337 12.92 -4.36 20.43
CA GLU A 337 13.43 -5.50 19.66
C GLU A 337 12.28 -6.49 19.46
N LEU A 338 11.76 -6.54 18.26
CA LEU A 338 10.65 -7.42 17.88
C LEU A 338 11.11 -8.45 16.87
N LEU A 339 11.01 -9.73 17.25
CA LEU A 339 11.43 -10.84 16.41
C LEU A 339 12.95 -10.85 16.14
N SER A 340 13.45 -11.94 15.59
CA SER A 340 14.77 -11.99 14.99
C SER A 340 14.67 -12.26 13.50
N HIS A 341 15.31 -11.40 12.70
CA HIS A 341 15.40 -11.59 11.25
C HIS A 341 16.26 -12.81 10.85
N GLN A 342 16.97 -13.41 11.78
CA GLN A 342 17.78 -14.61 11.58
C GLN A 342 17.08 -15.91 12.03
N ASN A 343 15.92 -15.81 12.68
CA ASN A 343 15.18 -16.97 13.20
C ASN A 343 13.95 -17.25 12.34
N PHE A 344 13.85 -18.46 11.79
CA PHE A 344 12.78 -18.82 10.87
C PHE A 344 11.39 -18.71 11.51
N ALA A 345 11.23 -19.18 12.75
CA ALA A 345 9.96 -19.10 13.47
C ALA A 345 9.44 -17.66 13.59
N ASP A 346 10.36 -16.72 13.83
CA ASP A 346 10.04 -15.29 13.89
C ASP A 346 9.71 -14.72 12.51
N MET A 347 10.48 -15.08 11.48
CA MET A 347 10.31 -14.52 10.14
C MET A 347 9.04 -14.98 9.43
N ARG A 348 8.47 -16.13 9.80
CA ARG A 348 7.11 -16.49 9.37
C ARG A 348 6.06 -15.47 9.78
N TYR A 349 6.22 -14.85 10.95
CA TYR A 349 5.39 -13.73 11.40
C TYR A 349 5.84 -12.42 10.77
N GLY A 350 7.14 -12.13 10.79
CA GLY A 350 7.71 -10.89 10.28
C GLY A 350 7.41 -10.60 8.80
N LEU A 351 7.22 -11.63 7.99
CA LEU A 351 6.84 -11.50 6.56
C LEU A 351 5.32 -11.57 6.32
N ASP A 352 4.50 -11.85 7.34
CA ASP A 352 3.04 -11.84 7.20
C ASP A 352 2.48 -10.40 7.38
N PRO A 353 1.88 -9.81 6.36
CA PRO A 353 1.32 -8.45 6.44
C PRO A 353 0.20 -8.31 7.46
N ARG A 354 -0.51 -9.39 7.80
CA ARG A 354 -1.56 -9.39 8.84
C ARG A 354 -0.95 -9.26 10.22
N PHE A 355 0.17 -9.95 10.47
CA PHE A 355 0.93 -9.81 11.71
C PHE A 355 1.53 -8.41 11.83
N ARG A 356 2.11 -7.87 10.74
CA ARG A 356 2.63 -6.49 10.71
C ARG A 356 1.54 -5.48 11.07
N PHE A 357 0.33 -5.63 10.52
CA PHE A 357 -0.81 -4.76 10.89
C PHE A 357 -1.15 -4.87 12.37
N LEU A 358 -1.28 -6.09 12.92
CA LEU A 358 -1.58 -6.31 14.34
C LEU A 358 -0.54 -5.65 15.25
N ILE A 359 0.75 -5.85 14.97
CA ILE A 359 1.85 -5.28 15.75
C ILE A 359 1.85 -3.75 15.69
N CYS A 360 1.74 -3.17 14.50
CA CYS A 360 1.70 -1.71 14.37
C CYS A 360 0.49 -1.11 15.11
N ARG A 361 -0.67 -1.78 15.04
CA ARG A 361 -1.86 -1.37 15.78
C ARG A 361 -1.67 -1.51 17.30
N ALA A 362 -1.03 -2.57 17.77
CA ALA A 362 -0.73 -2.75 19.20
C ALA A 362 0.25 -1.69 19.72
N ILE A 363 1.29 -1.36 18.95
CA ILE A 363 2.23 -0.28 19.27
C ILE A 363 1.47 1.06 19.36
N TYR A 364 0.65 1.38 18.36
CA TYR A 364 -0.19 2.57 18.34
C TYR A 364 -1.10 2.64 19.58
N LYS A 365 -1.79 1.56 19.94
CA LYS A 365 -2.64 1.51 21.14
C LYS A 365 -1.83 1.76 22.42
N GLY A 366 -0.63 1.17 22.53
CA GLY A 366 0.26 1.39 23.66
C GLY A 366 0.72 2.84 23.77
N MET A 367 1.11 3.47 22.67
CA MET A 367 1.47 4.90 22.62
C MET A 367 0.28 5.80 22.98
N LEU A 368 -0.89 5.53 22.39
CA LEU A 368 -2.11 6.28 22.67
C LEU A 368 -2.46 6.22 24.16
N ARG A 369 -2.44 5.03 24.76
CA ARG A 369 -2.69 4.86 26.20
C ARG A 369 -1.69 5.61 27.06
N TYR A 370 -0.40 5.59 26.66
CA TYR A 370 0.63 6.36 27.38
C TYR A 370 0.35 7.87 27.33
N ILE A 371 0.06 8.43 26.15
CA ILE A 371 -0.24 9.87 26.00
C ILE A 371 -1.51 10.24 26.77
N CYS A 372 -2.57 9.44 26.66
CA CYS A 372 -3.82 9.68 27.37
C CYS A 372 -3.63 9.62 28.88
N PHE A 373 -2.84 8.67 29.38
CA PHE A 373 -2.48 8.60 30.80
C PHE A 373 -1.76 9.87 31.29
N GLN A 374 -0.76 10.36 30.50
CA GLN A 374 -0.04 11.60 30.86
C GLN A 374 -0.97 12.82 30.88
N ASN A 375 -1.98 12.87 30.02
CA ASN A 375 -2.92 13.98 29.88
C ASN A 375 -4.23 13.77 30.66
N LYS A 376 -4.37 12.69 31.43
CA LYS A 376 -5.60 12.33 32.17
C LYS A 376 -6.83 12.26 31.25
N GLN A 377 -6.68 11.64 30.12
CA GLN A 377 -7.73 11.44 29.11
C GLN A 377 -8.01 9.94 28.92
N GLU A 378 -9.24 9.62 28.51
CA GLU A 378 -9.60 8.26 28.12
C GLU A 378 -9.12 7.97 26.70
N PRO A 379 -8.43 6.85 26.46
CA PRO A 379 -7.98 6.48 25.14
C PRO A 379 -9.16 6.01 24.26
N ILE A 380 -9.31 6.59 23.09
CA ILE A 380 -10.26 6.14 22.07
C ILE A 380 -9.46 5.72 20.86
N VAL A 381 -9.54 4.45 20.51
CA VAL A 381 -8.80 3.87 19.39
C VAL A 381 -9.60 4.06 18.09
N GLN A 382 -8.92 4.38 17.00
CA GLN A 382 -9.54 4.47 15.68
C GLN A 382 -10.19 3.13 15.26
N PRO A 383 -11.29 3.14 14.46
CA PRO A 383 -11.97 1.93 14.03
C PRO A 383 -11.13 1.03 13.11
N LEU A 384 -11.60 -0.19 12.87
CA LEU A 384 -11.15 -1.02 11.76
C LEU A 384 -11.82 -0.59 10.45
N PRO A 385 -11.21 -0.91 9.28
CA PRO A 385 -11.84 -0.66 7.99
C PRO A 385 -13.21 -1.34 7.86
N PRO A 386 -14.23 -0.71 7.26
CA PRO A 386 -15.48 -1.37 6.94
C PRO A 386 -15.29 -2.51 5.94
N ASP A 387 -16.19 -3.48 5.96
CA ASP A 387 -16.25 -4.56 4.98
C ASP A 387 -17.65 -4.72 4.37
N ARG A 388 -17.90 -5.81 3.62
CA ARG A 388 -19.19 -6.10 2.96
C ARG A 388 -19.67 -4.97 2.07
N LEU A 389 -18.74 -4.38 1.32
CA LEU A 389 -19.10 -3.32 0.39
C LEU A 389 -19.90 -3.86 -0.79
N TYR A 390 -20.84 -3.05 -1.27
CA TYR A 390 -21.59 -3.34 -2.48
C TYR A 390 -22.07 -2.06 -3.16
N THR A 391 -22.34 -2.17 -4.45
CA THR A 391 -23.05 -1.15 -5.25
C THR A 391 -24.30 -1.76 -5.87
N GLU A 392 -25.36 -0.95 -6.02
CA GLU A 392 -26.62 -1.34 -6.65
C GLU A 392 -27.16 -0.17 -7.48
N LEU A 393 -27.53 -0.41 -8.73
CA LEU A 393 -28.20 0.57 -9.56
C LEU A 393 -29.69 0.67 -9.17
N VAL A 394 -30.10 1.75 -8.52
CA VAL A 394 -31.45 1.90 -7.95
C VAL A 394 -32.41 2.67 -8.83
N GLU A 395 -31.92 3.68 -9.58
CA GLU A 395 -32.69 4.49 -10.54
C GLU A 395 -31.89 4.64 -11.83
N THR A 396 -32.40 5.40 -12.79
CA THR A 396 -31.74 5.57 -14.09
C THR A 396 -30.35 6.21 -13.97
N ASP A 397 -30.17 7.11 -13.02
CA ASP A 397 -29.00 7.94 -12.82
C ASP A 397 -28.44 7.88 -11.40
N LYS A 398 -28.78 6.84 -10.60
CA LYS A 398 -28.37 6.73 -9.22
C LYS A 398 -27.80 5.35 -8.88
N VAL A 399 -26.89 5.36 -7.94
CA VAL A 399 -26.31 4.17 -7.32
C VAL A 399 -26.48 4.22 -5.82
N LYS A 400 -26.85 3.10 -5.22
CA LYS A 400 -26.73 2.86 -3.78
C LYS A 400 -25.38 2.20 -3.50
N ILE A 401 -24.65 2.72 -2.54
CA ILE A 401 -23.41 2.16 -2.00
C ILE A 401 -23.67 1.77 -0.55
N GLY A 402 -23.36 0.53 -0.17
CA GLY A 402 -23.54 0.06 1.20
C GLY A 402 -22.30 -0.68 1.70
N TRP A 403 -22.17 -0.76 3.02
CA TRP A 403 -21.08 -1.40 3.75
C TRP A 403 -21.53 -1.84 5.15
N LYS A 404 -20.63 -2.50 5.89
CA LYS A 404 -20.85 -2.86 7.29
C LYS A 404 -19.64 -2.46 8.14
N ALA A 405 -19.92 -2.05 9.39
CA ALA A 405 -18.89 -1.87 10.41
C ALA A 405 -18.22 -3.21 10.72
N VAL A 406 -16.91 -3.17 10.95
CA VAL A 406 -16.16 -4.30 11.50
C VAL A 406 -15.92 -4.07 12.98
N GLN A 407 -16.40 -5.01 13.81
CA GLN A 407 -16.17 -4.98 15.24
C GLN A 407 -14.71 -5.36 15.56
N ASP A 408 -14.02 -4.53 16.32
CA ASP A 408 -12.69 -4.86 16.85
C ASP A 408 -12.83 -5.68 18.13
N THR A 409 -12.53 -6.98 18.06
CA THR A 409 -12.59 -7.88 19.22
C THR A 409 -11.46 -7.68 20.22
N LEU A 410 -10.47 -6.86 19.85
CA LEU A 410 -9.32 -6.51 20.70
C LEU A 410 -9.46 -5.13 21.35
N GLU A 411 -10.49 -4.33 20.94
CA GLU A 411 -10.59 -2.94 21.37
C GLU A 411 -12.03 -2.41 21.32
N GLU A 412 -12.70 -2.33 22.44
CA GLU A 412 -14.11 -1.89 22.53
C GLU A 412 -14.30 -0.41 22.14
N SER A 413 -13.30 0.44 22.43
CA SER A 413 -13.35 1.87 22.10
C SER A 413 -13.31 2.16 20.60
N ALA A 414 -12.97 1.17 19.77
CA ALA A 414 -12.77 1.30 18.33
C ALA A 414 -14.08 1.27 17.50
N SER A 415 -15.25 1.40 18.14
CA SER A 415 -16.53 1.41 17.42
C SER A 415 -16.67 2.67 16.57
N PRO A 416 -17.08 2.55 15.29
CA PRO A 416 -17.29 3.71 14.41
C PRO A 416 -18.53 4.51 14.82
N THR A 417 -18.48 5.83 14.64
CA THR A 417 -19.62 6.75 14.81
C THR A 417 -20.07 7.40 13.51
N ALA A 418 -19.25 7.32 12.48
CA ALA A 418 -19.51 7.80 11.13
C ALA A 418 -18.54 7.14 10.13
N TYR A 419 -18.70 7.49 8.86
CA TYR A 419 -17.87 6.97 7.77
C TYR A 419 -17.50 8.09 6.82
N ILE A 420 -16.38 7.93 6.09
CA ILE A 420 -16.01 8.79 4.98
C ILE A 420 -16.05 7.94 3.72
N LEU A 421 -16.92 8.30 2.79
CA LEU A 421 -17.00 7.72 1.46
C LEU A 421 -16.13 8.53 0.51
N TYR A 422 -15.16 7.90 -0.10
CA TYR A 422 -14.31 8.47 -1.15
C TYR A 422 -14.80 7.99 -2.52
N SER A 423 -14.85 8.91 -3.48
CA SER A 423 -15.33 8.66 -4.84
C SER A 423 -14.23 8.92 -5.88
N ARG A 424 -14.25 8.14 -6.95
CA ARG A 424 -13.34 8.26 -8.09
C ARG A 424 -14.09 8.04 -9.39
N LYS A 425 -13.79 8.83 -10.43
CA LYS A 425 -14.26 8.62 -11.80
C LYS A 425 -13.15 8.03 -12.65
N ASP A 426 -13.46 6.97 -13.38
CA ASP A 426 -12.54 6.26 -14.26
C ASP A 426 -11.18 5.97 -13.58
N SER A 427 -10.08 6.22 -14.26
CA SER A 427 -8.71 6.07 -13.75
C SER A 427 -8.20 7.28 -12.95
N GLY A 428 -9.06 8.24 -12.59
CA GLY A 428 -8.72 9.42 -11.80
C GLY A 428 -8.22 9.11 -10.39
N GLY A 429 -8.02 10.12 -9.56
CA GLY A 429 -7.76 10.03 -8.13
C GLY A 429 -9.06 9.97 -7.33
N PHE A 430 -9.00 9.46 -6.10
CA PHE A 430 -10.09 9.62 -5.15
C PHE A 430 -10.16 11.07 -4.65
N ASP A 431 -11.38 11.54 -4.40
CA ASP A 431 -11.67 12.83 -3.80
C ASP A 431 -11.31 12.88 -2.29
N ASN A 432 -11.63 14.00 -1.63
CA ASN A 432 -11.40 14.16 -0.18
C ASN A 432 -12.43 13.45 0.70
N GLY A 433 -13.41 12.80 0.09
CA GLY A 433 -14.46 12.04 0.75
C GLY A 433 -15.61 12.88 1.31
N THR A 434 -16.72 12.21 1.48
CA THR A 434 -17.97 12.74 2.06
C THR A 434 -18.29 12.04 3.36
N LEU A 435 -18.57 12.80 4.43
CA LEU A 435 -18.95 12.25 5.72
C LEU A 435 -20.38 11.68 5.67
N VAL A 436 -20.55 10.41 6.06
CA VAL A 436 -21.80 9.67 6.08
C VAL A 436 -22.05 9.11 7.48
N LYS A 437 -23.26 9.28 8.02
CA LYS A 437 -23.60 8.78 9.36
C LYS A 437 -24.15 7.34 9.38
N GLY A 438 -24.67 6.87 8.25
CA GLY A 438 -25.22 5.50 8.10
C GLY A 438 -24.25 4.56 7.40
N GLU A 439 -24.66 3.32 7.22
CA GLU A 439 -23.91 2.28 6.50
C GLU A 439 -24.29 2.16 5.02
N GLU A 440 -25.00 3.16 4.49
CA GLU A 440 -25.34 3.26 3.07
C GLU A 440 -25.57 4.71 2.64
N ILE A 441 -25.45 4.95 1.35
CA ILE A 441 -25.73 6.25 0.72
C ILE A 441 -26.18 6.03 -0.72
N ILE A 442 -27.04 6.92 -1.22
CA ILE A 442 -27.42 6.97 -2.64
C ILE A 442 -26.83 8.22 -3.28
N LEU A 443 -26.11 8.03 -4.37
CA LEU A 443 -25.43 9.09 -5.11
C LEU A 443 -25.85 9.09 -6.59
N PRO A 444 -25.80 10.24 -7.27
CA PRO A 444 -25.92 10.29 -8.72
C PRO A 444 -24.71 9.68 -9.41
N ILE A 445 -24.93 9.07 -10.58
CA ILE A 445 -23.88 8.58 -11.47
C ILE A 445 -24.11 9.03 -12.90
N GLU A 446 -23.02 9.18 -13.63
CA GLU A 446 -23.04 9.53 -15.06
C GLU A 446 -22.93 8.23 -15.90
N ALA A 447 -23.81 8.10 -16.90
CA ALA A 447 -23.69 6.98 -17.85
C ALA A 447 -22.42 7.13 -18.71
N GLY A 448 -21.73 6.02 -18.96
CA GLY A 448 -20.48 6.00 -19.72
C GLY A 448 -19.23 6.25 -18.90
N ILE A 449 -19.35 6.50 -17.61
CA ILE A 449 -18.25 6.71 -16.67
C ILE A 449 -18.25 5.58 -15.61
N ILE A 450 -17.08 5.04 -15.31
CA ILE A 450 -16.92 4.10 -14.19
C ILE A 450 -16.76 4.90 -12.91
N HIS A 451 -17.68 4.70 -11.96
CA HIS A 451 -17.57 5.27 -10.62
C HIS A 451 -17.03 4.21 -9.67
N SER A 452 -16.02 4.57 -8.87
CA SER A 452 -15.43 3.68 -7.85
C SER A 452 -15.52 4.32 -6.48
N TYR A 453 -15.75 3.48 -5.46
CA TYR A 453 -15.95 3.93 -4.09
C TYR A 453 -15.15 3.07 -3.11
N LYS A 454 -14.64 3.72 -2.07
CA LYS A 454 -14.06 3.10 -0.86
C LYS A 454 -14.52 3.86 0.37
N VAL A 455 -14.55 3.19 1.50
CA VAL A 455 -15.08 3.75 2.75
C VAL A 455 -14.07 3.62 3.87
N ALA A 456 -13.89 4.66 4.67
CA ALA A 456 -13.18 4.60 5.93
C ALA A 456 -14.15 4.84 7.10
N ALA A 457 -13.98 4.10 8.18
CA ALA A 457 -14.74 4.29 9.41
C ALA A 457 -14.11 5.37 10.28
N VAL A 458 -14.93 6.12 11.02
CA VAL A 458 -14.51 7.27 11.82
C VAL A 458 -15.09 7.20 13.21
N ASN A 459 -14.30 7.55 14.20
CA ASN A 459 -14.73 7.90 15.56
C ASN A 459 -13.85 9.05 16.11
N LYS A 460 -13.98 9.38 17.38
CA LYS A 460 -13.14 10.42 18.03
C LYS A 460 -11.65 10.07 18.09
N GLY A 461 -11.29 8.79 17.97
CA GLY A 461 -9.91 8.32 17.95
C GLY A 461 -9.22 8.45 16.59
N GLY A 462 -9.97 8.69 15.52
CA GLY A 462 -9.43 8.90 14.19
C GLY A 462 -10.19 8.20 13.08
N ILE A 463 -9.51 8.10 11.92
CA ILE A 463 -10.02 7.51 10.68
C ILE A 463 -9.32 6.18 10.44
N SER A 464 -10.06 5.13 10.12
CA SER A 464 -9.50 3.83 9.76
C SER A 464 -8.73 3.86 8.44
N PHE A 465 -7.97 2.79 8.14
CA PHE A 465 -7.64 2.49 6.75
C PHE A 465 -8.92 2.32 5.92
N PRO A 466 -8.87 2.57 4.60
CA PRO A 466 -10.03 2.37 3.75
C PRO A 466 -10.33 0.88 3.55
N SER A 467 -11.59 0.59 3.21
CA SER A 467 -12.08 -0.69 2.75
C SER A 467 -11.49 -1.12 1.40
N GLU A 468 -11.88 -2.27 0.91
CA GLU A 468 -11.80 -2.62 -0.51
C GLU A 468 -12.55 -1.59 -1.39
N ILE A 469 -12.30 -1.65 -2.72
CA ILE A 469 -12.88 -0.72 -3.69
C ILE A 469 -13.99 -1.45 -4.46
N VAL A 470 -15.18 -0.88 -4.45
CA VAL A 470 -16.28 -1.30 -5.32
C VAL A 470 -16.44 -0.33 -6.47
N SER A 471 -16.89 -0.83 -7.62
CA SER A 471 -17.07 -0.02 -8.83
C SER A 471 -18.42 -0.29 -9.47
N VAL A 472 -18.94 0.68 -10.20
CA VAL A 472 -20.22 0.63 -10.91
C VAL A 472 -20.11 1.38 -12.23
N TYR A 473 -20.80 0.88 -13.24
CA TYR A 473 -20.88 1.50 -14.55
C TYR A 473 -22.28 1.33 -15.11
N ARG A 474 -22.83 2.41 -15.62
CA ARG A 474 -24.05 2.39 -16.41
C ARG A 474 -23.72 2.57 -17.89
N SER A 475 -24.06 1.61 -18.71
CA SER A 475 -23.93 1.72 -20.15
C SER A 475 -24.83 2.83 -20.68
N PRO A 476 -24.36 3.73 -21.55
CA PRO A 476 -25.21 4.70 -22.23
C PRO A 476 -26.31 4.07 -23.10
N LYS A 477 -26.10 2.81 -23.52
CA LYS A 477 -27.08 2.04 -24.30
C LYS A 477 -28.16 1.35 -23.45
N GLY A 478 -28.05 1.38 -22.14
CA GLY A 478 -29.06 1.26 -21.10
C GLY A 478 -30.07 0.12 -21.13
N GLU A 479 -29.69 -1.11 -21.50
CA GLU A 479 -30.59 -2.26 -21.35
C GLU A 479 -30.49 -2.79 -19.90
N LYS A 480 -31.63 -2.77 -19.16
CA LYS A 480 -31.69 -3.24 -17.76
C LYS A 480 -31.26 -4.71 -17.60
N ASP A 481 -31.52 -5.53 -18.61
CA ASP A 481 -31.24 -6.97 -18.59
C ASP A 481 -29.77 -7.33 -18.89
N LYS A 482 -28.91 -6.35 -19.04
CA LYS A 482 -27.48 -6.52 -19.31
C LYS A 482 -26.61 -5.90 -18.19
N THR A 483 -26.92 -6.20 -16.94
CA THR A 483 -26.09 -5.80 -15.81
C THR A 483 -25.32 -7.00 -15.24
N VAL A 484 -23.99 -6.92 -15.22
CA VAL A 484 -23.11 -7.93 -14.65
C VAL A 484 -22.85 -7.62 -13.18
N LEU A 485 -22.89 -8.64 -12.32
CA LEU A 485 -22.42 -8.55 -10.94
C LEU A 485 -20.96 -8.99 -10.87
N ILE A 486 -20.03 -8.06 -10.60
CA ILE A 486 -18.63 -8.36 -10.32
C ILE A 486 -18.48 -8.62 -8.82
N VAL A 487 -17.99 -9.80 -8.46
CA VAL A 487 -17.79 -10.21 -7.06
C VAL A 487 -16.31 -10.28 -6.76
N ASN A 488 -15.84 -9.43 -5.86
CA ASN A 488 -14.46 -9.52 -5.38
C ASN A 488 -14.35 -10.65 -4.34
N GLY A 489 -13.80 -11.79 -4.76
CA GLY A 489 -13.47 -12.93 -3.91
C GLY A 489 -12.00 -12.99 -3.50
N PHE A 490 -11.20 -12.03 -3.94
CA PHE A 490 -9.77 -11.94 -3.62
C PHE A 490 -9.52 -10.95 -2.49
N ASP A 491 -9.64 -11.40 -1.25
CA ASP A 491 -9.35 -10.61 -0.04
C ASP A 491 -8.06 -11.04 0.67
N ARG A 492 -7.35 -12.05 0.13
CA ARG A 492 -6.11 -12.56 0.72
C ARG A 492 -5.01 -11.52 0.77
N ILE A 493 -4.40 -11.40 1.95
CA ILE A 493 -3.07 -10.84 2.20
C ILE A 493 -2.30 -11.87 3.05
N SER A 494 -1.04 -12.16 2.73
CA SER A 494 -0.28 -13.21 3.42
C SER A 494 1.21 -13.09 3.19
N GLY A 495 2.00 -13.66 4.09
CA GLY A 495 3.41 -13.95 3.87
C GLY A 495 3.64 -15.02 2.80
N PRO A 496 4.90 -15.26 2.41
CA PRO A 496 5.27 -16.28 1.44
C PRO A 496 5.01 -17.69 1.98
N ALA A 497 4.84 -18.66 1.07
CA ALA A 497 4.86 -20.07 1.42
C ALA A 497 6.21 -20.46 2.02
N SER A 498 6.19 -21.39 2.96
CA SER A 498 7.39 -21.82 3.68
C SER A 498 7.49 -23.35 3.74
N PHE A 499 8.67 -23.84 4.06
CA PHE A 499 8.91 -25.24 4.32
C PHE A 499 9.79 -25.43 5.55
N GLU A 500 9.68 -26.59 6.16
CA GLU A 500 10.55 -27.09 7.23
C GLU A 500 10.92 -28.52 6.94
N SER A 501 12.21 -28.85 7.05
CA SER A 501 12.71 -30.21 6.98
C SER A 501 13.13 -30.66 8.38
N ALA A 502 12.48 -31.68 8.89
CA ALA A 502 12.84 -32.29 10.19
C ALA A 502 14.15 -33.07 10.13
N THR A 503 14.52 -33.61 8.96
CA THR A 503 15.72 -34.46 8.77
C THR A 503 16.98 -33.62 8.56
N ASP A 504 16.87 -32.49 7.87
CA ASP A 504 18.05 -31.75 7.42
C ASP A 504 18.28 -30.46 8.22
N SER A 505 17.50 -30.23 9.26
CA SER A 505 17.50 -28.97 10.04
C SER A 505 17.43 -27.73 9.19
N LEU A 506 16.73 -27.82 8.06
CA LEU A 506 16.58 -26.76 7.06
C LEU A 506 15.16 -26.21 7.10
N ALA A 507 15.04 -24.91 6.97
CA ALA A 507 13.78 -24.23 6.77
C ALA A 507 13.97 -23.05 5.81
N GLY A 508 12.89 -22.51 5.26
CA GLY A 508 12.97 -21.37 4.36
C GLY A 508 11.65 -21.02 3.70
N PHE A 509 11.71 -20.10 2.76
CA PHE A 509 10.54 -19.61 2.02
C PHE A 509 10.58 -20.08 0.56
N LEU A 510 9.40 -20.42 0.05
CA LEU A 510 9.21 -20.93 -1.30
C LEU A 510 8.63 -19.85 -2.23
N TYR A 511 9.38 -18.79 -2.45
CA TYR A 511 8.94 -17.66 -3.28
C TYR A 511 8.57 -18.04 -4.72
N ALA A 512 9.16 -19.09 -5.28
CA ALA A 512 8.83 -19.59 -6.61
C ALA A 512 7.52 -20.40 -6.67
N VAL A 513 6.94 -20.73 -5.50
CA VAL A 513 5.65 -21.43 -5.38
C VAL A 513 4.54 -20.46 -5.04
N ASP A 514 4.77 -19.65 -4.02
CA ASP A 514 3.85 -18.59 -3.60
C ASP A 514 4.62 -17.54 -2.80
N ARG A 515 4.78 -16.38 -3.37
CA ARG A 515 5.46 -15.23 -2.76
C ARG A 515 4.65 -14.58 -1.64
N GLY A 516 3.43 -15.04 -1.42
CA GLY A 516 2.48 -14.32 -0.60
C GLY A 516 1.82 -13.16 -1.37
N VAL A 517 1.10 -12.34 -0.65
CA VAL A 517 0.38 -11.19 -1.19
C VAL A 517 0.49 -10.03 -0.20
N PRO A 518 1.34 -9.05 -0.46
CA PRO A 518 1.40 -7.82 0.35
C PRO A 518 0.06 -7.06 0.36
N TYR A 519 -0.16 -6.26 1.40
CA TYR A 519 -1.27 -5.29 1.42
C TYR A 519 -0.90 -4.08 0.53
N LEU A 520 -1.69 -3.81 -0.49
CA LEU A 520 -1.49 -2.79 -1.53
C LEU A 520 -0.17 -2.99 -2.29
N ASN A 521 0.94 -2.74 -1.65
CA ASN A 521 2.30 -2.94 -2.16
C ASN A 521 3.29 -3.14 -1.03
N ASP A 522 4.43 -3.73 -1.33
CA ASP A 522 5.59 -3.80 -0.44
C ASP A 522 6.76 -3.03 -1.05
N ILE A 523 7.59 -2.45 -0.20
CA ILE A 523 8.84 -1.80 -0.60
C ILE A 523 9.97 -2.69 -0.07
N ALA A 524 10.62 -3.41 -0.96
CA ALA A 524 11.64 -4.37 -0.58
C ALA A 524 12.96 -3.67 -0.22
N PHE A 525 13.45 -3.88 1.00
CA PHE A 525 14.78 -3.40 1.44
C PHE A 525 15.90 -4.38 1.08
N ILE A 526 15.55 -5.67 0.99
CA ILE A 526 16.47 -6.74 0.62
C ILE A 526 15.84 -7.55 -0.52
N GLY A 527 16.19 -8.78 -0.70
CA GLY A 527 15.56 -9.70 -1.63
C GLY A 527 14.84 -10.82 -0.92
N ASP A 528 14.68 -11.91 -1.65
CA ASP A 528 14.12 -13.15 -1.12
C ASP A 528 15.08 -13.74 -0.09
N GLN A 529 14.58 -14.04 1.10
CA GLN A 529 15.31 -14.81 2.12
C GLN A 529 15.13 -16.30 1.83
N PHE A 530 16.19 -17.04 1.69
CA PHE A 530 16.12 -18.41 1.19
C PHE A 530 16.50 -19.50 2.20
N GLU A 531 17.38 -19.23 3.15
CA GLU A 531 17.97 -20.29 3.97
C GLU A 531 17.95 -19.96 5.47
N PHE A 532 17.45 -20.93 6.25
CA PHE A 532 17.50 -20.93 7.71
C PHE A 532 17.95 -22.32 8.19
N ARG A 533 19.21 -22.46 8.59
CA ARG A 533 19.77 -23.70 9.13
C ARG A 533 19.75 -23.68 10.63
N ARG A 534 18.83 -24.40 11.26
CA ARG A 534 18.70 -24.48 12.70
C ARG A 534 19.92 -25.08 13.38
N SER A 535 20.65 -26.00 12.71
CA SER A 535 21.86 -26.63 13.22
C SER A 535 23.12 -25.76 13.10
N ALA A 536 23.08 -24.66 12.36
CA ALA A 536 24.24 -23.80 12.20
C ALA A 536 24.48 -23.00 13.49
N THR A 537 25.72 -22.97 13.96
CA THR A 537 26.11 -22.11 15.07
C THR A 537 26.14 -20.67 14.60
N TRP A 538 25.36 -19.81 15.26
CA TRP A 538 25.43 -18.38 15.00
C TRP A 538 26.72 -17.80 15.56
N ASN A 539 27.51 -17.17 14.73
CA ASN A 539 28.75 -16.51 15.11
C ASN A 539 28.73 -15.00 14.83
N SER A 540 28.06 -14.61 13.75
CA SER A 540 27.90 -13.20 13.37
C SER A 540 26.69 -13.04 12.44
N ASN A 541 26.30 -11.78 12.20
CA ASN A 541 25.22 -11.44 11.24
C ASN A 541 25.56 -11.82 9.79
N ASP A 542 26.83 -12.05 9.48
CA ASP A 542 27.29 -12.40 8.14
C ASP A 542 27.40 -13.92 7.90
N ASN A 543 27.01 -14.73 8.87
CA ASN A 543 27.03 -16.18 8.72
C ASN A 543 25.91 -16.65 7.80
N ASN A 544 26.25 -17.51 6.85
CA ASN A 544 25.27 -18.19 6.01
C ASN A 544 24.35 -19.09 6.84
N GLY A 545 23.11 -19.27 6.38
CA GLY A 545 22.13 -20.13 7.04
C GLY A 545 21.28 -19.44 8.11
N HIS A 546 21.37 -18.11 8.23
CA HIS A 546 20.61 -17.31 9.20
C HIS A 546 19.75 -16.24 8.53
N GLY A 547 18.91 -16.65 7.56
CA GLY A 547 18.02 -15.74 6.84
C GLY A 547 18.72 -15.01 5.69
N ASP A 548 19.68 -15.66 5.04
CA ASP A 548 20.38 -15.09 3.88
C ASP A 548 19.41 -14.61 2.81
N SER A 549 19.76 -13.55 2.13
CA SER A 549 18.97 -12.95 1.05
C SER A 549 19.75 -12.89 -0.26
N TYR A 550 19.03 -13.08 -1.38
CA TYR A 550 19.59 -12.85 -2.71
C TYR A 550 19.79 -11.37 -3.08
N ASN A 551 19.26 -10.46 -2.29
CA ASN A 551 19.26 -9.02 -2.55
C ASN A 551 18.64 -8.62 -3.92
N ASN A 552 17.86 -9.51 -4.51
CA ASN A 552 17.36 -9.44 -5.88
C ASN A 552 16.22 -8.44 -6.08
N TYR A 553 15.58 -7.99 -4.99
CA TYR A 553 14.51 -7.00 -5.02
C TYR A 553 14.80 -5.75 -4.18
N ALA A 554 16.02 -5.60 -3.68
CA ALA A 554 16.41 -4.44 -2.88
C ALA A 554 16.06 -3.12 -3.58
N GLY A 555 15.36 -2.25 -2.88
CA GLY A 555 14.91 -0.96 -3.39
C GLY A 555 13.74 -1.02 -4.38
N GLN A 556 13.12 -2.18 -4.63
CA GLN A 556 12.01 -2.30 -5.58
C GLN A 556 10.65 -2.24 -4.87
N VAL A 557 9.67 -1.65 -5.57
CA VAL A 557 8.26 -1.70 -5.20
C VAL A 557 7.63 -2.95 -5.81
N ILE A 558 6.98 -3.75 -4.97
CA ILE A 558 6.30 -4.99 -5.35
C ILE A 558 4.81 -4.83 -5.08
N ALA A 559 4.00 -4.93 -6.14
CA ALA A 559 2.56 -4.85 -6.00
C ALA A 559 2.01 -6.08 -5.27
N GLY A 560 1.04 -5.83 -4.39
CA GLY A 560 0.25 -6.83 -3.68
C GLY A 560 -1.23 -6.78 -4.07
N ASN A 561 -2.10 -7.05 -3.10
CA ASN A 561 -3.54 -6.90 -3.28
C ASN A 561 -3.94 -5.43 -3.16
N THR A 562 -4.32 -4.83 -4.28
CA THR A 562 -4.77 -3.43 -4.35
C THR A 562 -6.25 -3.26 -4.04
N PHE A 563 -7.00 -4.36 -3.98
CA PHE A 563 -8.46 -4.39 -3.77
C PHE A 563 -9.27 -3.59 -4.81
N ASP A 564 -8.69 -3.27 -5.96
CA ASP A 564 -9.28 -2.44 -7.04
C ASP A 564 -9.58 -3.25 -8.31
N TYR A 565 -9.78 -4.55 -8.17
CA TYR A 565 -9.99 -5.45 -9.30
C TYR A 565 -11.38 -5.34 -9.95
N PRO A 566 -12.47 -5.00 -9.23
CA PRO A 566 -13.74 -4.71 -9.86
C PRO A 566 -13.65 -3.56 -10.89
N PHE A 567 -12.78 -2.58 -10.67
CA PHE A 567 -12.51 -1.54 -11.66
C PHE A 567 -11.81 -2.11 -12.91
N ILE A 568 -10.82 -2.99 -12.76
CA ILE A 568 -10.06 -3.57 -13.88
C ILE A 568 -10.96 -4.48 -14.76
N HIS A 569 -11.77 -5.33 -14.14
CA HIS A 569 -12.76 -6.16 -14.85
C HIS A 569 -13.82 -5.28 -15.51
N GLY A 570 -14.33 -4.29 -14.79
CA GLY A 570 -15.30 -3.34 -15.28
C GLY A 570 -14.82 -2.51 -16.47
N GLN A 571 -13.54 -2.10 -16.50
CA GLN A 571 -12.95 -1.43 -17.65
C GLN A 571 -13.04 -2.29 -18.92
N ALA A 572 -12.81 -3.59 -18.80
CA ALA A 572 -12.91 -4.52 -19.93
C ALA A 572 -14.36 -4.74 -20.40
N MET A 573 -15.35 -4.48 -19.53
CA MET A 573 -16.78 -4.55 -19.87
C MET A 573 -17.30 -3.23 -20.44
N ALA A 574 -16.73 -2.10 -20.04
CA ALA A 574 -17.16 -0.79 -20.53
C ALA A 574 -17.04 -0.72 -22.06
N GLY A 575 -18.08 -0.26 -22.73
CA GLY A 575 -18.14 -0.21 -24.18
C GLY A 575 -18.68 -1.46 -24.87
N THR A 576 -18.83 -2.59 -24.17
CA THR A 576 -19.47 -3.82 -24.72
C THR A 576 -21.00 -3.75 -24.74
N GLY A 577 -21.60 -2.72 -24.17
CA GLY A 577 -23.05 -2.54 -24.01
C GLY A 577 -23.60 -3.05 -22.68
N TYR A 578 -22.80 -3.70 -21.85
CA TYR A 578 -23.17 -4.12 -20.51
C TYR A 578 -22.96 -3.00 -19.49
N SER A 579 -23.87 -2.93 -18.51
CA SER A 579 -23.65 -2.24 -17.24
C SER A 579 -23.03 -3.21 -16.24
N PHE A 580 -22.44 -2.72 -15.17
CA PHE A 580 -22.02 -3.57 -14.05
C PHE A 580 -22.21 -2.88 -12.70
N VAL A 581 -22.35 -3.71 -11.68
CA VAL A 581 -22.22 -3.36 -10.26
C VAL A 581 -21.20 -4.29 -9.64
N SER A 582 -20.70 -3.97 -8.46
CA SER A 582 -19.77 -4.86 -7.77
C SER A 582 -20.04 -4.98 -6.28
N CYS A 583 -19.59 -6.09 -5.70
CA CYS A 583 -19.68 -6.33 -4.26
C CYS A 583 -18.51 -7.19 -3.76
N SER A 584 -18.31 -7.20 -2.44
CA SER A 584 -17.46 -8.20 -1.78
C SER A 584 -18.13 -9.58 -1.83
N HIS A 585 -17.34 -10.63 -1.80
CA HIS A 585 -17.87 -12.01 -1.70
C HIS A 585 -18.69 -12.23 -0.42
N LYS A 586 -18.38 -11.52 0.67
CA LYS A 586 -19.14 -11.58 1.93
C LYS A 586 -20.54 -11.03 1.78
N SER A 587 -20.71 -9.91 1.06
CA SER A 587 -22.03 -9.33 0.77
C SER A 587 -22.92 -10.28 -0.01
N LEU A 588 -22.35 -11.02 -0.96
CA LEU A 588 -23.06 -12.03 -1.74
C LEU A 588 -23.38 -13.27 -0.88
N ALA A 589 -22.41 -13.80 -0.15
CA ALA A 589 -22.58 -15.00 0.69
C ALA A 589 -23.60 -14.79 1.82
N GLU A 590 -23.66 -13.61 2.40
CA GLU A 590 -24.61 -13.29 3.49
C GLU A 590 -25.99 -12.81 2.97
N GLY A 591 -26.20 -12.80 1.65
CA GLY A 591 -27.49 -12.44 1.04
C GLY A 591 -27.84 -10.94 1.08
N VAL A 592 -26.85 -10.09 1.35
CA VAL A 592 -27.00 -8.62 1.26
C VAL A 592 -27.21 -8.22 -0.20
N VAL A 593 -26.46 -8.84 -1.12
CA VAL A 593 -26.66 -8.75 -2.56
C VAL A 593 -27.31 -10.03 -3.06
N LYS A 594 -28.40 -9.91 -3.81
CA LYS A 594 -29.11 -11.05 -4.36
C LYS A 594 -28.65 -11.35 -5.78
N PRO A 595 -28.12 -12.56 -6.04
CA PRO A 595 -27.55 -12.89 -7.34
C PRO A 595 -28.62 -13.01 -8.46
N ASP A 596 -29.84 -13.39 -8.12
CA ASP A 596 -30.90 -13.73 -9.08
C ASP A 596 -31.34 -12.57 -9.98
N THR A 597 -30.99 -11.35 -9.62
CA THR A 597 -31.27 -10.14 -10.39
C THR A 597 -30.25 -9.89 -11.52
N TYR A 598 -29.16 -10.66 -11.57
CA TYR A 598 -28.08 -10.48 -12.52
C TYR A 598 -27.94 -11.69 -13.45
N PRO A 599 -27.93 -11.49 -14.78
CA PRO A 599 -27.78 -12.59 -15.74
C PRO A 599 -26.38 -13.21 -15.74
N ILE A 600 -25.38 -12.49 -15.27
CA ILE A 600 -23.97 -12.90 -15.25
C ILE A 600 -23.34 -12.48 -13.93
N ILE A 601 -22.61 -13.40 -13.31
CA ILE A 601 -21.67 -13.13 -12.20
C ILE A 601 -20.24 -13.29 -12.72
N ASP A 602 -19.38 -12.34 -12.40
CA ASP A 602 -17.93 -12.38 -12.61
C ASP A 602 -17.24 -12.47 -11.25
N LEU A 603 -16.75 -13.66 -10.88
CA LEU A 603 -16.13 -13.95 -9.59
C LEU A 603 -14.60 -13.87 -9.72
N ILE A 604 -14.01 -12.88 -9.10
CA ILE A 604 -12.57 -12.63 -9.05
C ILE A 604 -11.98 -13.39 -7.87
N LEU A 605 -11.08 -14.34 -8.11
CA LEU A 605 -10.41 -15.10 -7.07
C LEU A 605 -8.90 -14.77 -6.97
N GLY A 606 -8.31 -14.16 -7.98
CA GLY A 606 -6.90 -13.75 -7.96
C GLY A 606 -5.96 -14.86 -7.50
N LYS A 607 -5.24 -14.60 -6.41
CA LYS A 607 -4.40 -15.57 -5.68
C LYS A 607 -5.05 -16.04 -4.37
N GLN A 608 -6.38 -16.08 -4.30
CA GLN A 608 -7.09 -16.58 -3.11
C GLN A 608 -6.67 -18.02 -2.81
N ARG A 609 -6.59 -18.35 -1.53
CA ARG A 609 -6.28 -19.67 -1.02
C ARG A 609 -7.34 -20.13 -0.01
N GLN A 610 -7.22 -21.34 0.45
CA GLN A 610 -8.22 -22.06 1.26
C GLN A 610 -8.85 -21.23 2.39
N PRO A 611 -10.18 -21.20 2.42
CA PRO A 611 -11.07 -21.68 1.38
C PRO A 611 -11.08 -20.72 0.19
N VAL A 612 -10.88 -21.22 -1.03
CA VAL A 612 -10.91 -20.37 -2.24
C VAL A 612 -12.31 -19.82 -2.47
N ILE A 613 -13.33 -20.67 -2.30
CA ILE A 613 -14.75 -20.28 -2.28
C ILE A 613 -15.35 -20.87 -0.99
N THR A 614 -15.83 -20.00 -0.10
CA THR A 614 -16.40 -20.45 1.18
C THR A 614 -17.63 -21.32 0.98
N PRO A 615 -17.94 -22.28 1.88
CA PRO A 615 -19.13 -23.15 1.74
C PRO A 615 -20.43 -22.37 1.54
N VAL A 616 -20.62 -21.27 2.26
CA VAL A 616 -21.83 -20.43 2.12
C VAL A 616 -21.91 -19.81 0.71
N LEU A 617 -20.78 -19.35 0.17
CA LEU A 617 -20.74 -18.81 -1.20
C LEU A 617 -20.95 -19.93 -2.24
N GLN A 618 -20.47 -21.16 -2.00
CA GLN A 618 -20.75 -22.32 -2.87
C GLN A 618 -22.25 -22.60 -2.95
N ASP A 619 -22.97 -22.56 -1.82
CA ASP A 619 -24.44 -22.80 -1.79
C ASP A 619 -25.19 -21.69 -2.54
N THR A 620 -24.76 -20.43 -2.37
CA THR A 620 -25.32 -19.30 -3.11
C THR A 620 -25.14 -19.46 -4.62
N LEU A 621 -23.92 -19.79 -5.06
CA LEU A 621 -23.60 -19.99 -6.48
C LEU A 621 -24.30 -21.23 -7.07
N ARG A 622 -24.43 -22.32 -6.30
CA ARG A 622 -25.19 -23.52 -6.69
C ARG A 622 -26.64 -23.18 -6.98
N SER A 623 -27.26 -22.41 -6.10
CA SER A 623 -28.66 -21.98 -6.26
C SER A 623 -28.82 -21.06 -7.47
N TYR A 624 -27.93 -20.11 -7.66
CA TYR A 624 -27.92 -19.20 -8.80
C TYR A 624 -27.76 -19.92 -10.15
N LEU A 625 -26.84 -20.86 -10.25
CA LEU A 625 -26.60 -21.65 -11.46
C LEU A 625 -27.76 -22.60 -11.74
N ALA A 626 -28.37 -23.19 -10.71
CA ALA A 626 -29.56 -24.05 -10.87
C ALA A 626 -30.74 -23.32 -11.51
N GLN A 627 -30.85 -22.01 -11.34
CA GLN A 627 -31.85 -21.14 -11.97
C GLN A 627 -31.48 -20.68 -13.39
N GLY A 628 -30.31 -21.07 -13.92
CA GLY A 628 -29.87 -20.77 -15.27
C GLY A 628 -28.95 -19.54 -15.37
N GLY A 629 -28.38 -19.07 -14.26
CA GLY A 629 -27.41 -17.99 -14.23
C GLY A 629 -26.12 -18.34 -14.96
N ASN A 630 -25.33 -17.34 -15.34
CA ASN A 630 -24.01 -17.51 -15.99
C ASN A 630 -22.89 -17.05 -15.06
N LEU A 631 -21.78 -17.80 -15.03
CA LEU A 631 -20.68 -17.55 -14.10
C LEU A 631 -19.33 -17.55 -14.79
N LEU A 632 -18.61 -16.43 -14.70
CA LEU A 632 -17.18 -16.34 -14.96
C LEU A 632 -16.43 -16.50 -13.63
N VAL A 633 -15.38 -17.33 -13.60
CA VAL A 633 -14.45 -17.45 -12.47
C VAL A 633 -13.02 -17.35 -12.96
N SER A 634 -12.21 -16.52 -12.36
CA SER A 634 -10.77 -16.39 -12.68
C SER A 634 -9.90 -16.40 -11.44
N GLY A 635 -8.82 -17.19 -11.45
CA GLY A 635 -7.88 -17.26 -10.33
C GLY A 635 -6.87 -18.38 -10.45
N THR A 636 -5.82 -18.35 -9.64
CA THR A 636 -4.68 -19.28 -9.73
C THR A 636 -4.89 -20.62 -9.03
N ASN A 637 -5.75 -20.70 -8.00
CA ASN A 637 -5.78 -21.82 -7.05
C ASN A 637 -7.14 -22.50 -6.93
N LEU A 638 -8.09 -22.19 -7.80
CA LEU A 638 -9.46 -22.73 -7.70
C LEU A 638 -9.47 -24.27 -7.70
N PHE A 639 -8.69 -24.87 -8.60
CA PHE A 639 -8.67 -26.33 -8.78
C PHE A 639 -7.68 -27.01 -7.85
N SER A 640 -6.47 -26.43 -7.68
CA SER A 640 -5.41 -27.02 -6.86
C SER A 640 -5.73 -27.04 -5.38
N ASP A 641 -6.33 -25.99 -4.84
CA ASP A 641 -6.70 -25.93 -3.43
C ASP A 641 -7.98 -26.72 -3.13
N SER A 642 -8.94 -26.74 -4.04
CA SER A 642 -10.14 -27.57 -3.90
C SER A 642 -9.85 -29.06 -3.98
N TRP A 643 -8.74 -29.48 -4.58
CA TRP A 643 -8.37 -30.90 -4.70
C TRP A 643 -8.19 -31.62 -3.37
N GLY A 644 -7.69 -30.92 -2.35
CA GLY A 644 -7.47 -31.45 -1.02
C GLY A 644 -8.72 -31.65 -0.14
N ASN A 645 -9.87 -31.05 -0.56
CA ASN A 645 -11.12 -31.09 0.18
C ASN A 645 -12.22 -31.71 -0.70
N ALA A 646 -12.85 -32.79 -0.24
CA ALA A 646 -13.85 -33.50 -1.03
C ALA A 646 -15.08 -32.66 -1.37
N GLN A 647 -15.57 -31.81 -0.45
CA GLN A 647 -16.71 -30.93 -0.68
C GLN A 647 -16.40 -29.88 -1.72
N ASP A 648 -15.24 -29.22 -1.60
CA ASP A 648 -14.79 -28.20 -2.55
C ASP A 648 -14.57 -28.80 -3.95
N ARG A 649 -13.94 -29.98 -4.01
CA ARG A 649 -13.74 -30.71 -5.28
C ARG A 649 -15.07 -31.08 -5.94
N THR A 650 -16.03 -31.60 -5.18
CA THR A 650 -17.38 -31.89 -5.71
C THR A 650 -18.07 -30.66 -6.26
N PHE A 651 -17.94 -29.52 -5.57
CA PHE A 651 -18.48 -28.26 -6.08
C PHE A 651 -17.85 -27.85 -7.42
N VAL A 652 -16.53 -27.93 -7.52
CA VAL A 652 -15.80 -27.55 -8.73
C VAL A 652 -16.10 -28.50 -9.90
N GLU A 653 -16.14 -29.81 -9.66
CA GLU A 653 -16.35 -30.81 -10.72
C GLU A 653 -17.83 -30.91 -11.14
N GLU A 654 -18.74 -30.95 -10.19
CA GLU A 654 -20.17 -31.21 -10.51
C GLU A 654 -20.99 -29.94 -10.77
N VAL A 655 -20.60 -28.80 -10.18
CA VAL A 655 -21.30 -27.52 -10.33
C VAL A 655 -20.60 -26.62 -11.33
N LEU A 656 -19.32 -26.35 -11.14
CA LEU A 656 -18.58 -25.48 -12.07
C LEU A 656 -18.17 -26.20 -13.36
N LYS A 657 -18.16 -27.52 -13.39
CA LYS A 657 -17.86 -28.39 -14.55
C LYS A 657 -16.39 -28.39 -15.00
N GLY A 658 -15.48 -28.11 -14.06
CA GLY A 658 -14.06 -28.16 -14.28
C GLY A 658 -13.34 -29.09 -13.29
N LYS A 659 -12.15 -29.57 -13.63
CA LYS A 659 -11.30 -30.35 -12.75
C LYS A 659 -9.82 -30.02 -12.93
N LEU A 660 -9.03 -30.33 -11.90
CA LEU A 660 -7.58 -30.11 -11.93
C LEU A 660 -6.92 -31.00 -12.99
N ALA A 661 -6.13 -30.41 -13.86
CA ALA A 661 -5.22 -31.09 -14.78
C ALA A 661 -3.82 -31.22 -14.16
N SER A 662 -3.29 -30.13 -13.66
CA SER A 662 -1.96 -30.03 -13.07
C SER A 662 -1.87 -28.81 -12.16
N ARG A 663 -1.09 -28.91 -11.09
CA ARG A 663 -0.60 -27.76 -10.35
C ARG A 663 0.59 -27.17 -11.08
N ASN A 664 0.84 -25.89 -10.90
CA ASN A 664 1.99 -25.20 -11.52
C ASN A 664 2.05 -25.40 -13.07
N ALA A 665 0.92 -25.25 -13.73
CA ALA A 665 0.77 -25.61 -15.14
C ALA A 665 1.53 -24.68 -16.10
N SER A 666 1.92 -23.48 -15.68
CA SER A 666 2.75 -22.57 -16.47
C SER A 666 3.62 -21.69 -15.57
N LYS A 667 4.81 -21.38 -16.07
CA LYS A 667 5.74 -20.38 -15.49
C LYS A 667 6.08 -19.25 -16.47
N GLU A 668 5.71 -19.38 -17.74
CA GLU A 668 5.99 -18.37 -18.77
C GLU A 668 4.97 -17.23 -18.75
N GLY A 669 3.79 -17.44 -18.17
CA GLY A 669 2.73 -16.43 -18.16
C GLY A 669 2.12 -16.16 -19.52
N ILE A 670 2.06 -17.18 -20.38
CA ILE A 670 1.50 -17.10 -21.74
C ILE A 670 0.32 -18.07 -21.85
N VAL A 671 -0.76 -17.60 -22.48
CA VAL A 671 -1.96 -18.38 -22.76
C VAL A 671 -2.36 -18.15 -24.21
N ASN A 672 -2.63 -19.23 -24.95
CA ASN A 672 -3.12 -19.18 -26.32
C ASN A 672 -4.53 -19.80 -26.41
N SER A 673 -5.36 -19.26 -27.30
CA SER A 673 -6.58 -19.93 -27.70
C SER A 673 -6.29 -21.26 -28.42
N CYS A 674 -7.22 -22.20 -28.32
CA CYS A 674 -7.14 -23.48 -29.01
C CYS A 674 -8.41 -23.76 -29.82
N ALA A 675 -8.33 -24.77 -30.70
CA ALA A 675 -9.48 -25.19 -31.44
C ALA A 675 -10.63 -25.63 -30.53
N SER A 676 -11.80 -25.03 -30.69
CA SER A 676 -13.00 -25.30 -29.91
C SER A 676 -14.26 -24.93 -30.75
N PRO A 677 -15.46 -25.36 -30.32
CA PRO A 677 -16.71 -24.91 -30.95
C PRO A 677 -16.90 -23.38 -30.88
N TYR A 678 -16.15 -22.69 -30.04
CA TYR A 678 -16.23 -21.25 -29.79
C TYR A 678 -15.03 -20.51 -30.42
N GLY A 679 -14.83 -20.67 -31.74
CA GLY A 679 -13.67 -20.12 -32.45
C GLY A 679 -13.53 -18.59 -32.42
N TYR A 680 -14.54 -17.85 -31.94
CA TYR A 680 -14.45 -16.42 -31.69
C TYR A 680 -13.70 -16.09 -30.40
N ILE A 681 -13.48 -17.07 -29.49
CA ILE A 681 -12.56 -16.93 -28.35
C ILE A 681 -11.16 -17.20 -28.90
N ASN A 682 -10.52 -16.17 -29.39
CA ASN A 682 -9.20 -16.29 -30.03
C ASN A 682 -8.22 -15.24 -29.50
N GLY A 683 -6.94 -15.58 -29.55
CA GLY A 683 -5.85 -14.68 -29.22
C GLY A 683 -4.76 -15.31 -28.38
N ARG A 684 -3.73 -14.50 -28.18
CA ARG A 684 -2.65 -14.73 -27.23
C ARG A 684 -2.80 -13.72 -26.11
N TYR A 685 -2.60 -14.18 -24.88
CA TYR A 685 -2.73 -13.42 -23.66
C TYR A 685 -1.49 -13.63 -22.80
N THR A 686 -1.09 -12.59 -22.05
CA THR A 686 0.11 -12.64 -21.21
C THR A 686 -0.15 -12.08 -19.83
N PHE A 687 0.45 -12.68 -18.80
CA PHE A 687 0.40 -12.20 -17.43
C PHE A 687 1.79 -12.19 -16.78
N ARG A 688 1.96 -11.44 -15.69
CA ARG A 688 3.26 -11.26 -15.03
C ARG A 688 3.52 -12.36 -14.03
N THR A 689 4.64 -13.08 -14.20
CA THR A 689 5.06 -14.19 -13.31
C THR A 689 6.10 -13.77 -12.29
N ARG A 690 6.65 -12.55 -12.40
CA ARG A 690 7.68 -12.03 -11.51
C ARG A 690 7.20 -10.79 -10.77
N PRO A 691 7.72 -10.52 -9.56
CA PRO A 691 7.45 -9.29 -8.83
C PRO A 691 7.63 -8.06 -9.71
N ASN A 692 6.67 -7.18 -9.60
CA ASN A 692 6.60 -5.93 -10.36
C ASN A 692 5.71 -4.93 -9.60
N PRO A 693 5.78 -3.64 -9.91
CA PRO A 693 5.02 -2.63 -9.18
C PRO A 693 3.60 -2.37 -9.73
N ILE A 694 3.12 -3.13 -10.70
CA ILE A 694 1.83 -2.88 -11.37
C ILE A 694 0.72 -3.80 -10.85
N CYS A 695 1.03 -5.10 -10.75
CA CYS A 695 0.10 -6.14 -10.32
C CYS A 695 0.87 -7.19 -9.53
N TYR A 696 0.22 -7.87 -8.63
CA TYR A 696 0.82 -9.00 -7.92
C TYR A 696 1.38 -10.04 -8.90
N SER A 697 2.47 -10.71 -8.50
CA SER A 697 3.10 -11.75 -9.31
C SER A 697 2.33 -13.06 -9.25
N ILE A 698 2.37 -13.80 -10.36
CA ILE A 698 1.70 -15.09 -10.51
C ILE A 698 2.78 -16.16 -10.73
N GLU A 699 3.25 -16.73 -9.64
CA GLU A 699 4.33 -17.72 -9.65
C GLU A 699 3.84 -19.09 -10.15
N SER A 700 2.53 -19.34 -9.99
CA SER A 700 1.90 -20.62 -10.25
C SER A 700 0.47 -20.44 -10.73
N VAL A 701 0.03 -21.26 -11.65
CA VAL A 701 -1.34 -21.29 -12.18
C VAL A 701 -1.84 -22.73 -12.27
N ASP A 702 -3.17 -22.90 -12.18
CA ASP A 702 -3.80 -24.20 -12.33
C ASP A 702 -3.95 -24.61 -13.82
N GLY A 703 -3.67 -25.86 -14.09
CA GLY A 703 -4.09 -26.53 -15.32
C GLY A 703 -5.50 -27.07 -15.16
N VAL A 704 -6.33 -26.87 -16.18
CA VAL A 704 -7.78 -27.14 -16.12
C VAL A 704 -8.21 -28.13 -17.19
N LEU A 705 -9.07 -29.09 -16.81
CA LEU A 705 -9.74 -30.00 -17.73
C LEU A 705 -11.26 -29.89 -17.59
N PRO A 706 -12.03 -30.15 -18.68
CA PRO A 706 -13.46 -30.34 -18.61
C PRO A 706 -13.84 -31.52 -17.68
N ALA A 707 -14.83 -31.34 -16.82
CA ALA A 707 -15.42 -32.40 -15.97
C ALA A 707 -16.77 -32.90 -16.52
N ASP A 708 -17.28 -32.34 -17.59
CA ASP A 708 -18.54 -32.69 -18.23
C ASP A 708 -18.36 -32.76 -19.75
N LYS A 709 -19.17 -33.62 -20.43
CA LYS A 709 -19.11 -33.76 -21.88
C LYS A 709 -19.54 -32.51 -22.68
N LEU A 710 -20.27 -31.60 -22.03
CA LEU A 710 -20.67 -30.31 -22.60
C LEU A 710 -19.67 -29.17 -22.25
N ALA A 711 -18.59 -29.51 -21.57
CA ALA A 711 -17.52 -28.57 -21.27
C ALA A 711 -16.39 -28.70 -22.29
N HIS A 712 -15.81 -27.58 -22.72
CA HIS A 712 -14.78 -27.52 -23.75
C HIS A 712 -13.60 -26.65 -23.31
N THR A 713 -12.38 -27.13 -23.60
CA THR A 713 -11.17 -26.32 -23.44
C THR A 713 -11.14 -25.23 -24.53
N ILE A 714 -10.93 -24.00 -24.12
CA ILE A 714 -10.86 -22.82 -25.01
C ILE A 714 -9.50 -22.16 -25.05
N LEU A 715 -8.72 -22.33 -23.95
CA LEU A 715 -7.41 -21.73 -23.78
C LEU A 715 -6.42 -22.79 -23.29
N ARG A 716 -5.13 -22.68 -23.68
CA ARG A 716 -4.03 -23.58 -23.29
C ARG A 716 -2.74 -22.80 -22.98
N TYR A 717 -1.93 -23.36 -22.11
CA TYR A 717 -0.56 -22.93 -21.89
C TYR A 717 0.32 -23.52 -23.02
N PRO A 718 0.98 -22.69 -23.83
CA PRO A 718 1.72 -23.18 -25.02
C PRO A 718 2.94 -24.04 -24.68
N GLU A 719 3.56 -23.83 -23.52
CA GLU A 719 4.77 -24.55 -23.10
C GLU A 719 4.55 -26.07 -22.91
N ASN A 720 3.34 -26.52 -22.64
CA ASN A 720 3.03 -27.94 -22.36
C ASN A 720 1.67 -28.41 -22.88
N ASN A 721 0.93 -27.53 -23.54
CA ASN A 721 -0.40 -27.77 -24.06
C ASN A 721 -1.49 -28.15 -23.02
N ILE A 722 -1.26 -27.85 -21.72
CA ILE A 722 -2.24 -28.03 -20.65
C ILE A 722 -3.34 -26.97 -20.79
N GLY A 723 -4.60 -27.34 -20.48
CA GLY A 723 -5.73 -26.42 -20.50
C GLY A 723 -5.54 -25.27 -19.50
N ALA A 724 -5.77 -24.03 -19.94
CA ALA A 724 -5.72 -22.80 -19.14
C ALA A 724 -7.10 -22.21 -18.87
N GLY A 725 -8.09 -22.58 -19.69
CA GLY A 725 -9.46 -22.13 -19.53
C GLY A 725 -10.46 -23.05 -20.23
N ILE A 726 -11.64 -23.18 -19.64
CA ILE A 726 -12.72 -24.00 -20.14
C ILE A 726 -14.04 -23.23 -20.11
N VAL A 727 -14.99 -23.62 -20.97
CA VAL A 727 -16.38 -23.18 -20.93
C VAL A 727 -17.29 -24.40 -20.85
N TYR A 728 -18.43 -24.24 -20.18
CA TYR A 728 -19.52 -25.22 -20.14
C TYR A 728 -20.82 -24.57 -20.62
N GLU A 729 -21.53 -25.26 -21.51
CA GLU A 729 -22.84 -24.84 -22.01
C GLU A 729 -23.86 -25.96 -21.86
N GLY A 730 -24.66 -25.86 -20.82
CA GLY A 730 -25.74 -26.80 -20.51
C GLY A 730 -26.99 -26.11 -20.04
N LYS A 731 -27.51 -26.48 -18.88
CA LYS A 731 -28.64 -25.83 -18.22
C LYS A 731 -28.29 -24.39 -17.80
N TYR A 732 -27.06 -24.15 -17.52
CA TYR A 732 -26.43 -22.85 -17.24
C TYR A 732 -25.08 -22.79 -18.00
N ARG A 733 -24.38 -21.66 -17.92
CA ARG A 733 -23.07 -21.53 -18.53
C ARG A 733 -22.01 -21.14 -17.51
N THR A 734 -20.83 -21.75 -17.60
CA THR A 734 -19.66 -21.32 -16.87
C THR A 734 -18.47 -21.05 -17.79
N CYS A 735 -17.65 -20.09 -17.42
CA CYS A 735 -16.32 -19.87 -18.00
C CYS A 735 -15.31 -19.86 -16.84
N LEU A 736 -14.36 -20.79 -16.84
CA LEU A 736 -13.38 -20.96 -15.78
C LEU A 736 -12.00 -20.73 -16.32
N LEU A 737 -11.27 -19.80 -15.74
CA LEU A 737 -9.87 -19.48 -16.08
C LEU A 737 -8.96 -19.94 -14.94
N GLY A 738 -7.94 -20.76 -15.24
CA GLY A 738 -6.93 -21.22 -14.29
C GLY A 738 -5.87 -20.15 -13.97
N PHE A 739 -6.08 -18.92 -14.40
CA PHE A 739 -5.25 -17.74 -14.17
C PHE A 739 -6.12 -16.52 -13.89
N PRO A 740 -5.62 -15.49 -13.19
CA PRO A 740 -6.37 -14.28 -12.90
C PRO A 740 -6.53 -13.39 -14.13
N PHE A 741 -7.75 -12.99 -14.45
CA PHE A 741 -8.05 -12.12 -15.57
C PHE A 741 -7.44 -10.71 -15.41
N GLU A 742 -7.50 -10.15 -14.22
CA GLU A 742 -6.97 -8.81 -13.90
C GLU A 742 -5.47 -8.69 -14.08
N ALA A 743 -4.76 -9.82 -14.03
CA ALA A 743 -3.30 -9.86 -14.19
C ALA A 743 -2.82 -9.85 -15.64
N LEU A 744 -3.71 -9.95 -16.61
CA LEU A 744 -3.38 -9.80 -18.04
C LEU A 744 -2.71 -8.44 -18.28
N GLN A 745 -1.59 -8.46 -19.04
CA GLN A 745 -0.66 -7.34 -19.07
C GLN A 745 -1.23 -6.08 -19.70
N THR A 746 -2.04 -6.22 -20.75
CA THR A 746 -2.53 -5.06 -21.50
C THR A 746 -4.05 -4.90 -21.44
N PRO A 747 -4.56 -3.66 -21.46
CA PRO A 747 -6.01 -3.43 -21.59
C PRO A 747 -6.62 -4.06 -22.84
N SER A 748 -5.88 -4.08 -23.96
CA SER A 748 -6.33 -4.70 -25.21
C SER A 748 -6.57 -6.21 -25.07
N GLU A 749 -5.69 -6.93 -24.35
CA GLU A 749 -5.88 -8.35 -24.06
C GLU A 749 -7.11 -8.58 -23.19
N ARG A 750 -7.27 -7.78 -22.14
CA ARG A 750 -8.45 -7.86 -21.25
C ARG A 750 -9.75 -7.58 -21.99
N ASN A 751 -9.80 -6.52 -22.78
CA ASN A 751 -11.00 -6.16 -23.55
C ASN A 751 -11.39 -7.29 -24.52
N ARG A 752 -10.46 -7.82 -25.29
CA ARG A 752 -10.69 -8.89 -26.25
C ARG A 752 -11.19 -10.18 -25.60
N LEU A 753 -10.58 -10.57 -24.47
CA LEU A 753 -11.01 -11.78 -23.75
C LEU A 753 -12.40 -11.59 -23.12
N MET A 754 -12.64 -10.47 -22.47
CA MET A 754 -13.93 -10.16 -21.84
C MET A 754 -15.07 -10.08 -22.88
N GLU A 755 -14.84 -9.41 -24.00
CA GLU A 755 -15.81 -9.34 -25.11
C GLU A 755 -16.19 -10.76 -25.62
N SER A 756 -15.19 -11.63 -25.77
CA SER A 756 -15.41 -13.02 -26.18
C SER A 756 -16.20 -13.82 -25.15
N ILE A 757 -15.92 -13.63 -23.85
CA ILE A 757 -16.65 -14.30 -22.75
C ILE A 757 -18.08 -13.79 -22.65
N LEU A 758 -18.31 -12.48 -22.73
CA LEU A 758 -19.66 -11.90 -22.71
C LEU A 758 -20.47 -12.34 -23.93
N ARG A 759 -19.83 -12.47 -25.10
CA ARG A 759 -20.46 -13.06 -26.28
C ARG A 759 -20.88 -14.51 -26.04
N PHE A 760 -20.03 -15.32 -25.41
CA PHE A 760 -20.37 -16.70 -25.03
C PHE A 760 -21.62 -16.75 -24.15
N PHE A 761 -21.76 -15.87 -23.17
CA PHE A 761 -22.93 -15.82 -22.28
C PHE A 761 -24.18 -15.24 -22.95
N SER A 762 -24.08 -14.42 -23.99
CA SER A 762 -25.20 -13.75 -24.66
C SER A 762 -25.83 -14.53 -25.83
N ILE A 763 -25.16 -15.59 -26.31
CA ILE A 763 -25.71 -16.42 -27.39
C ILE A 763 -26.95 -17.15 -26.87
N GLN A 764 -28.16 -16.75 -27.34
CA GLN A 764 -29.39 -17.48 -27.02
C GLN A 764 -29.28 -18.92 -27.54
N GLN A 765 -29.89 -19.88 -26.86
CA GLN A 765 -30.05 -21.27 -27.31
C GLN A 765 -31.02 -21.33 -28.52
N GLN A 766 -30.73 -20.62 -29.59
CA GLN A 766 -31.41 -20.79 -30.87
C GLN A 766 -30.69 -21.88 -31.65
N ASN A 767 -31.48 -22.96 -31.97
CA ASN A 767 -31.15 -24.09 -32.83
C ASN A 767 -30.52 -25.34 -32.19
N LYS A 768 -31.28 -26.03 -31.32
CA LYS A 768 -31.12 -27.48 -31.13
C LYS A 768 -32.35 -28.29 -31.58
N ILE A 769 -33.12 -27.80 -32.55
CA ILE A 769 -34.21 -28.56 -33.15
C ILE A 769 -34.06 -28.60 -34.67
N GLN A 770 -32.91 -29.01 -35.19
CA GLN A 770 -32.80 -29.28 -36.63
C GLN A 770 -31.65 -30.23 -37.00
N TYR A 771 -31.34 -31.22 -36.17
CA TYR A 771 -30.52 -32.35 -36.62
C TYR A 771 -30.95 -33.65 -35.90
N ILE A 772 -32.26 -33.98 -35.97
CA ILE A 772 -32.77 -35.33 -35.84
C ILE A 772 -33.90 -35.48 -36.87
N GLN A 773 -33.51 -35.75 -38.10
CA GLN A 773 -34.24 -36.50 -39.12
C GLN A 773 -33.22 -37.21 -40.02
#